data_0bf86d2b7914aba35b3c69b1c3824c6a
#
_entry.id   0bf86d2b7914aba35b3c69b1c3824c6a
#
_cell.length_a   1.000
_cell.length_b   1.000
_cell.length_c   1.000
_cell.angle_alpha   90.00
_cell.angle_beta   90.00
_cell.angle_gamma   90.00
#
_symmetry.space_group_name_H-M   'P 1'
#
loop_
_entity.id
_entity.type
_entity.pdbx_description
1 polymer ?
#
loop_
_entity_poly.entity_id
_entity_poly.type
_entity_poly.pdbx_seq_one_letter_code
_entity_poly.pdbx_strand_id
1 'polypeptide(L)'
;MTLTFVSQSQSLVHPCLWASAADKAQITSNMVSYPWASSIYVQLKSRVDPKKDAHKLNPETIISAIPALTGTDRTGHTDLLNTAAESAILYYLTDNNDYAQLAADILSNYTDKLALAVDTTSKGKAYFFGDWWRESRITYPRIPIIYDFVYNFVNNPNNTVYDLAIHGRKKFNNTTAQTTVKKLAVHDMKSITAPNCNHSVLAGNGALLNILMIDNDVVRESYFSRYYNDPSNKLPFDAFKWTLANFSTQNIWPETISYSKMTQEIVLQAMNIIDRIKPELNIVNNNLRVLDGCYKYADFYFPSGAAIRYGDSHRDIDRIAIYQRILAIATRKNLPEYIAKAKQVLKYEYSLIGGYKPVVITDPLEWYGPLELLWGANIANSITAVHEPIHSTVRIEHAGIVLQRNNNTTDSVNYGLMYFTGGATYVHAHATGIEMELYGNGNVLGVNNGTGDYDPAIHTDYEIRHAAGNTVIVNSSAKRGDTSVWNDIMKKVTLDASEPAPDEAAISKDFLFSSQTLNDTYNNCLQQRTVGMIRTSDKSGYYLDVFRSKSYGTNNYHDYIYHNIGDTVTMKFANNAVVPLTSSARYTTDITSSVSGWKYFSKVISSMATTDGVNALFSLNTVKKYMNVFMPSGVSREYSTAVAPPTYEAESNYYKKNTPVMTIRQYGEAWDRPFICAFEPSIGTNPTVKSVEQLMNGTKVVGAKVISIVNGITITDWVISQEAANMTYTNIAEAITFTGRFGVVRTSVQNGKTKVSLYIGNGSSLQFNDSVLIANSKNNGLKSFDVVGTAIQVNTTSKLRISPTITSGKITINAGNNEQVKYAIFSLTGICLKNGKAINNTIIDLSQFPNGTYFAQLNDDSQSISQKFILKK
;
A
#
# COMPACT_ATOMS: atom_id res chain seq x y z
N MET A 1 -12.27 32.71 37.53
CA MET A 1 -13.42 33.41 36.91
C MET A 1 -13.87 32.55 35.73
N THR A 2 -14.84 31.67 35.99
CA THR A 2 -15.37 30.74 35.02
C THR A 2 -16.45 31.49 34.22
N LEU A 3 -16.13 31.91 33.01
CA LEU A 3 -17.09 32.45 32.05
C LEU A 3 -17.99 31.30 31.59
N THR A 4 -19.15 31.22 32.21
CA THR A 4 -20.25 30.41 31.69
C THR A 4 -20.84 31.12 30.47
N PHE A 5 -20.43 30.71 29.27
CA PHE A 5 -21.14 31.07 28.03
C PHE A 5 -22.50 30.35 28.07
N VAL A 6 -23.54 31.05 28.50
CA VAL A 6 -24.90 30.64 28.18
C VAL A 6 -25.12 31.06 26.71
N SER A 7 -24.80 30.15 25.78
CA SER A 7 -25.28 30.32 24.42
C SER A 7 -26.79 30.17 24.45
N GLN A 8 -27.53 31.18 24.03
CA GLN A 8 -28.95 31.04 23.73
C GLN A 8 -29.02 29.94 22.63
N SER A 9 -29.56 28.79 22.99
CA SER A 9 -29.81 27.70 22.04
C SER A 9 -30.84 28.22 21.03
N GLN A 10 -30.37 28.43 19.80
CA GLN A 10 -31.27 28.81 18.71
C GLN A 10 -31.92 27.56 18.16
N SER A 11 -33.25 27.50 18.14
CA SER A 11 -33.99 26.39 17.55
C SER A 11 -33.54 26.19 16.08
N LEU A 12 -33.27 24.95 15.68
CA LEU A 12 -32.82 24.66 14.32
C LEU A 12 -33.96 24.93 13.32
N VAL A 13 -33.60 25.58 12.21
CA VAL A 13 -34.52 25.83 11.08
C VAL A 13 -34.30 24.73 10.04
N HIS A 14 -35.36 23.95 9.78
CA HIS A 14 -35.32 22.83 8.86
C HIS A 14 -35.64 23.22 7.40
N PRO A 15 -34.97 22.59 6.41
CA PRO A 15 -33.90 21.62 6.58
C PRO A 15 -32.57 22.24 7.03
N CYS A 16 -31.72 21.48 7.74
CA CYS A 16 -30.48 22.00 8.26
C CYS A 16 -29.29 20.99 8.14
N LEU A 17 -29.58 19.71 7.98
CA LEU A 17 -28.52 18.67 7.98
C LEU A 17 -27.63 18.75 6.73
N TRP A 18 -28.19 18.46 5.57
CA TRP A 18 -27.47 18.46 4.31
C TRP A 18 -27.64 19.75 3.49
N ALA A 19 -28.72 20.43 3.66
CA ALA A 19 -28.99 21.70 3.02
C ALA A 19 -29.79 22.60 3.96
N SER A 20 -29.83 23.89 3.68
CA SER A 20 -30.69 24.86 4.33
C SER A 20 -31.60 25.55 3.29
N ALA A 21 -32.57 26.31 3.75
CA ALA A 21 -33.41 27.12 2.85
C ALA A 21 -32.58 28.08 1.98
N ALA A 22 -31.44 28.58 2.52
CA ALA A 22 -30.55 29.49 1.80
C ALA A 22 -29.79 28.81 0.63
N ASP A 23 -29.53 27.50 0.71
CA ASP A 23 -28.76 26.76 -0.29
C ASP A 23 -29.63 26.47 -1.56
N LYS A 24 -30.96 26.44 -1.41
CA LYS A 24 -31.91 26.02 -2.46
C LYS A 24 -31.75 26.77 -3.77
N ALA A 25 -31.67 28.11 -3.69
CA ALA A 25 -31.55 28.95 -4.90
C ALA A 25 -30.28 28.60 -5.72
N GLN A 26 -29.14 28.40 -5.06
CA GLN A 26 -27.91 28.03 -5.74
C GLN A 26 -27.97 26.62 -6.33
N ILE A 27 -28.54 25.65 -5.59
CA ILE A 27 -28.67 24.26 -6.08
C ILE A 27 -29.59 24.22 -7.30
N THR A 28 -30.75 24.90 -7.27
CA THR A 28 -31.66 24.95 -8.41
C THR A 28 -31.06 25.67 -9.61
N SER A 29 -30.30 26.74 -9.38
CA SER A 29 -29.54 27.41 -10.44
C SER A 29 -28.51 26.48 -11.09
N ASN A 30 -27.79 25.66 -10.28
CA ASN A 30 -26.85 24.67 -10.80
C ASN A 30 -27.56 23.63 -11.69
N MET A 31 -28.75 23.16 -11.28
CA MET A 31 -29.53 22.19 -12.06
C MET A 31 -29.92 22.72 -13.46
N VAL A 32 -30.20 24.01 -13.56
CA VAL A 32 -30.53 24.66 -14.85
C VAL A 32 -29.29 24.95 -15.69
N SER A 33 -28.19 25.36 -15.04
CA SER A 33 -27.02 25.92 -15.71
C SER A 33 -25.97 24.90 -16.09
N TYR A 34 -25.91 23.75 -15.39
CA TYR A 34 -24.79 22.81 -15.52
C TYR A 34 -25.26 21.37 -15.75
N PRO A 35 -24.75 20.70 -16.80
CA PRO A 35 -25.10 19.31 -17.12
C PRO A 35 -24.87 18.31 -16.00
N TRP A 36 -23.83 18.49 -15.17
CA TRP A 36 -23.53 17.59 -14.06
C TRP A 36 -24.69 17.57 -13.03
N ALA A 37 -25.19 18.72 -12.63
CA ALA A 37 -26.27 18.86 -11.67
C ALA A 37 -27.63 18.43 -12.27
N SER A 38 -27.88 18.80 -13.51
CA SER A 38 -29.06 18.37 -14.27
C SER A 38 -29.13 16.84 -14.38
N SER A 39 -28.00 16.18 -14.67
CA SER A 39 -27.94 14.72 -14.78
C SER A 39 -28.28 14.00 -13.48
N ILE A 40 -27.76 14.49 -12.33
CA ILE A 40 -28.09 13.91 -11.02
C ILE A 40 -29.58 14.11 -10.71
N TYR A 41 -30.09 15.30 -10.94
CA TYR A 41 -31.53 15.60 -10.75
C TYR A 41 -32.45 14.69 -11.59
N VAL A 42 -32.12 14.49 -12.87
CA VAL A 42 -32.86 13.58 -13.76
C VAL A 42 -32.80 12.13 -13.24
N GLN A 43 -31.67 11.67 -12.76
CA GLN A 43 -31.54 10.34 -12.16
C GLN A 43 -32.38 10.19 -10.89
N LEU A 44 -32.38 11.17 -9.99
CA LEU A 44 -33.24 11.17 -8.80
C LEU A 44 -34.70 11.03 -9.21
N LYS A 45 -35.14 11.84 -10.15
CA LYS A 45 -36.52 11.77 -10.66
C LYS A 45 -36.83 10.41 -11.28
N SER A 46 -35.95 9.87 -12.09
CA SER A 46 -36.20 8.58 -12.76
C SER A 46 -36.38 7.42 -11.78
N ARG A 47 -35.77 7.49 -10.61
CA ARG A 47 -35.92 6.47 -9.53
C ARG A 47 -37.19 6.70 -8.70
N VAL A 48 -37.55 7.97 -8.45
CA VAL A 48 -38.63 8.31 -7.51
C VAL A 48 -39.99 8.48 -8.20
N ASP A 49 -40.03 9.08 -9.41
CA ASP A 49 -41.33 9.41 -10.08
C ASP A 49 -42.24 8.19 -10.24
N PRO A 50 -41.77 7.01 -10.68
CA PRO A 50 -42.64 5.84 -10.81
C PRO A 50 -43.28 5.43 -9.47
N LYS A 51 -42.50 5.49 -8.38
CA LYS A 51 -42.98 5.15 -7.02
C LYS A 51 -43.91 6.25 -6.48
N LYS A 52 -43.62 7.52 -6.71
CA LYS A 52 -44.44 8.64 -6.33
C LYS A 52 -45.81 8.59 -7.04
N ASP A 53 -45.86 8.30 -8.34
CA ASP A 53 -47.11 8.24 -9.11
C ASP A 53 -47.94 7.02 -8.69
N ALA A 54 -47.35 5.85 -8.45
CA ALA A 54 -48.00 4.69 -7.89
C ALA A 54 -48.56 4.96 -6.49
N HIS A 55 -47.78 5.58 -5.62
CA HIS A 55 -48.18 5.99 -4.27
C HIS A 55 -49.35 7.00 -4.28
N LYS A 56 -49.34 7.96 -5.21
CA LYS A 56 -50.39 8.96 -5.36
C LYS A 56 -51.72 8.31 -5.70
N LEU A 57 -51.71 7.27 -6.53
CA LEU A 57 -52.91 6.51 -6.90
C LEU A 57 -53.41 5.64 -5.75
N ASN A 58 -52.51 4.94 -5.09
CA ASN A 58 -52.78 4.12 -3.92
C ASN A 58 -51.54 4.04 -3.01
N PRO A 59 -51.50 4.69 -1.84
CA PRO A 59 -50.37 4.67 -0.92
C PRO A 59 -49.90 3.26 -0.53
N GLU A 60 -50.82 2.30 -0.43
CA GLU A 60 -50.49 0.92 -0.04
C GLU A 60 -49.56 0.24 -1.05
N THR A 61 -49.59 0.63 -2.30
CA THR A 61 -48.67 0.10 -3.33
C THR A 61 -47.21 0.19 -2.91
N ILE A 62 -46.86 1.23 -2.14
CA ILE A 62 -45.49 1.46 -1.65
C ILE A 62 -45.38 1.11 -0.16
N ILE A 63 -46.30 1.53 0.65
CA ILE A 63 -46.18 1.41 2.12
C ILE A 63 -46.30 -0.03 2.61
N SER A 64 -47.06 -0.88 1.93
CA SER A 64 -47.14 -2.31 2.25
C SER A 64 -45.83 -3.09 2.02
N ALA A 65 -44.94 -2.53 1.21
CA ALA A 65 -43.60 -3.12 0.97
C ALA A 65 -42.57 -2.86 2.10
N ILE A 66 -42.96 -2.13 3.16
CA ILE A 66 -42.08 -1.90 4.32
C ILE A 66 -41.80 -3.24 5.03
N PRO A 67 -40.55 -3.75 5.04
CA PRO A 67 -40.27 -5.04 5.66
C PRO A 67 -40.55 -5.05 7.16
N ALA A 68 -40.68 -6.26 7.71
CA ALA A 68 -40.77 -6.43 9.16
C ALA A 68 -39.49 -5.98 9.84
N LEU A 69 -39.59 -5.20 10.91
CA LEU A 69 -38.46 -4.87 11.77
C LEU A 69 -37.89 -6.14 12.40
N THR A 70 -36.60 -6.15 12.65
CA THR A 70 -35.84 -7.33 13.13
C THR A 70 -35.85 -8.54 12.20
N GLY A 71 -36.27 -8.35 10.95
CA GLY A 71 -36.16 -9.34 9.87
C GLY A 71 -34.76 -9.44 9.30
N THR A 72 -34.66 -10.00 8.11
CA THR A 72 -33.37 -10.15 7.37
C THR A 72 -33.34 -9.37 6.07
N ASP A 73 -34.41 -8.69 5.72
CA ASP A 73 -34.55 -7.96 4.45
C ASP A 73 -33.83 -6.60 4.48
N ARG A 74 -32.53 -6.66 4.38
CA ARG A 74 -31.66 -5.48 4.29
C ARG A 74 -31.97 -4.63 3.06
N THR A 75 -32.14 -5.28 1.90
CA THR A 75 -32.35 -4.59 0.63
C THR A 75 -33.65 -3.84 0.60
N GLY A 76 -34.74 -4.46 1.06
CA GLY A 76 -36.08 -3.84 1.11
C GLY A 76 -36.09 -2.58 1.99
N HIS A 77 -35.51 -2.67 3.21
CA HIS A 77 -35.38 -1.47 4.07
C HIS A 77 -34.59 -0.37 3.42
N THR A 78 -33.43 -0.71 2.80
CA THR A 78 -32.56 0.28 2.21
C THR A 78 -33.18 0.96 1.00
N ASP A 79 -33.84 0.21 0.11
CA ASP A 79 -34.49 0.77 -1.09
C ASP A 79 -35.63 1.73 -0.72
N LEU A 80 -36.45 1.38 0.25
CA LEU A 80 -37.57 2.24 0.69
C LEU A 80 -37.05 3.51 1.39
N LEU A 81 -36.07 3.39 2.28
CA LEU A 81 -35.53 4.54 2.96
C LEU A 81 -34.74 5.47 2.01
N ASN A 82 -34.04 4.93 1.02
CA ASN A 82 -33.42 5.74 -0.02
C ASN A 82 -34.47 6.45 -0.89
N THR A 83 -35.56 5.72 -1.26
CA THR A 83 -36.69 6.31 -1.97
C THR A 83 -37.31 7.49 -1.21
N ALA A 84 -37.55 7.31 0.10
CA ALA A 84 -38.11 8.38 0.94
C ALA A 84 -37.14 9.58 1.06
N ALA A 85 -35.83 9.34 1.22
CA ALA A 85 -34.86 10.41 1.33
C ALA A 85 -34.70 11.18 0.01
N GLU A 86 -34.65 10.48 -1.13
CA GLU A 86 -34.61 11.11 -2.46
C GLU A 86 -35.91 11.87 -2.74
N SER A 87 -37.06 11.33 -2.33
CA SER A 87 -38.37 12.03 -2.44
C SER A 87 -38.38 13.30 -1.60
N ALA A 88 -37.89 13.24 -0.36
CA ALA A 88 -37.78 14.42 0.52
C ALA A 88 -36.88 15.51 -0.07
N ILE A 89 -35.77 15.12 -0.68
CA ILE A 89 -34.86 16.04 -1.38
C ILE A 89 -35.53 16.62 -2.64
N LEU A 90 -36.28 15.82 -3.43
CA LEU A 90 -37.03 16.31 -4.57
C LEU A 90 -38.15 17.29 -4.14
N TYR A 91 -38.82 17.06 -3.00
CA TYR A 91 -39.71 18.06 -2.40
C TYR A 91 -38.98 19.37 -2.12
N TYR A 92 -37.84 19.30 -1.44
CA TYR A 92 -37.05 20.49 -1.14
C TYR A 92 -36.66 21.26 -2.44
N LEU A 93 -36.32 20.57 -3.51
CA LEU A 93 -35.86 21.19 -4.76
C LEU A 93 -37.04 21.75 -5.59
N THR A 94 -38.24 21.16 -5.51
CA THR A 94 -39.35 21.43 -6.46
C THR A 94 -40.61 22.03 -5.81
N ASP A 95 -40.72 22.02 -4.51
CA ASP A 95 -41.92 22.36 -3.73
C ASP A 95 -43.16 21.50 -4.09
N ASN A 96 -42.95 20.34 -4.75
CA ASN A 96 -44.06 19.46 -5.08
C ASN A 96 -44.43 18.58 -3.91
N ASN A 97 -45.61 18.78 -3.36
CA ASN A 97 -46.12 18.06 -2.21
C ASN A 97 -46.32 16.56 -2.43
N ASP A 98 -46.44 16.07 -3.66
CA ASP A 98 -46.56 14.63 -3.91
C ASP A 98 -45.27 13.89 -3.45
N TYR A 99 -44.08 14.53 -3.62
CA TYR A 99 -42.85 14.00 -3.10
C TYR A 99 -42.78 14.04 -1.56
N ALA A 100 -43.22 15.17 -0.97
CA ALA A 100 -43.31 15.27 0.48
C ALA A 100 -44.21 14.19 1.08
N GLN A 101 -45.34 13.92 0.43
CA GLN A 101 -46.35 12.95 0.87
C GLN A 101 -45.79 11.53 0.86
N LEU A 102 -45.14 11.12 -0.24
CA LEU A 102 -44.46 9.81 -0.32
C LEU A 102 -43.43 9.64 0.80
N ALA A 103 -42.57 10.63 0.98
CA ALA A 103 -41.52 10.60 1.99
C ALA A 103 -42.10 10.58 3.42
N ALA A 104 -43.13 11.39 3.70
CA ALA A 104 -43.78 11.48 4.98
C ALA A 104 -44.53 10.20 5.37
N ASP A 105 -45.20 9.58 4.40
CA ASP A 105 -45.95 8.34 4.64
C ASP A 105 -45.02 7.19 4.97
N ILE A 106 -43.89 7.06 4.27
CA ILE A 106 -42.82 6.08 4.58
C ILE A 106 -42.25 6.38 5.97
N LEU A 107 -41.82 7.63 6.23
CA LEU A 107 -41.26 8.05 7.52
C LEU A 107 -42.17 7.73 8.70
N SER A 108 -43.48 8.08 8.59
CA SER A 108 -44.45 7.84 9.65
C SER A 108 -44.55 6.36 10.01
N ASN A 109 -44.71 5.50 9.01
CA ASN A 109 -44.81 4.06 9.24
C ASN A 109 -43.51 3.45 9.84
N TYR A 110 -42.35 3.99 9.51
CA TYR A 110 -41.11 3.59 10.18
C TYR A 110 -41.01 4.12 11.60
N THR A 111 -41.27 5.40 11.83
CA THR A 111 -41.14 6.01 13.17
C THR A 111 -42.10 5.43 14.17
N ASP A 112 -43.34 5.14 13.78
CA ASP A 112 -44.34 4.50 14.64
C ASP A 112 -43.90 3.10 15.07
N LYS A 113 -43.38 2.29 14.15
CA LYS A 113 -42.84 0.95 14.45
C LYS A 113 -41.58 1.01 15.29
N LEU A 114 -40.63 1.88 14.94
CA LEU A 114 -39.34 2.01 15.64
C LEU A 114 -39.50 2.56 17.05
N ALA A 115 -40.45 3.48 17.29
CA ALA A 115 -40.75 3.98 18.63
C ALA A 115 -41.14 2.87 19.61
N LEU A 116 -41.85 1.86 19.12
CA LEU A 116 -42.31 0.70 19.89
C LEU A 116 -41.31 -0.44 19.96
N ALA A 117 -40.29 -0.44 19.06
CA ALA A 117 -39.27 -1.50 19.04
C ALA A 117 -38.53 -1.58 20.38
N VAL A 118 -38.27 -2.79 20.87
CA VAL A 118 -37.63 -3.03 22.16
C VAL A 118 -36.17 -2.59 22.05
N ASP A 119 -35.71 -1.78 23.01
CA ASP A 119 -34.29 -1.38 23.12
C ASP A 119 -33.45 -2.60 23.43
N THR A 120 -32.58 -2.97 22.53
CA THR A 120 -31.66 -4.08 22.69
C THR A 120 -30.29 -3.52 23.01
N THR A 121 -29.89 -3.65 24.28
CA THR A 121 -28.61 -3.14 24.78
C THR A 121 -27.42 -4.03 24.43
N SER A 122 -27.66 -5.20 23.83
CA SER A 122 -26.59 -6.16 23.48
C SER A 122 -26.08 -5.97 22.06
N LYS A 123 -24.76 -6.00 21.94
CA LYS A 123 -24.03 -6.02 20.67
C LYS A 123 -24.65 -7.05 19.71
N GLY A 124 -24.97 -6.63 18.47
CA GLY A 124 -25.53 -7.50 17.45
C GLY A 124 -27.04 -7.52 17.35
N LYS A 125 -27.79 -6.85 18.25
CA LYS A 125 -29.25 -6.66 18.11
C LYS A 125 -29.51 -5.26 17.58
N ALA A 126 -30.17 -5.17 16.45
CA ALA A 126 -30.48 -3.95 15.73
C ALA A 126 -31.96 -3.92 15.37
N TYR A 127 -32.45 -2.77 14.88
CA TYR A 127 -33.91 -2.55 14.75
C TYR A 127 -34.46 -2.93 13.38
N PHE A 128 -33.65 -2.95 12.33
CA PHE A 128 -34.15 -3.14 10.96
C PHE A 128 -33.95 -4.57 10.47
N PHE A 129 -32.72 -5.06 10.37
CA PHE A 129 -32.39 -6.39 9.82
C PHE A 129 -31.38 -7.18 10.67
N GLY A 130 -31.18 -6.77 11.91
CA GLY A 130 -30.39 -7.53 12.89
C GLY A 130 -28.90 -7.37 12.85
N ASP A 131 -28.36 -6.52 11.98
CA ASP A 131 -26.93 -6.23 11.84
C ASP A 131 -26.63 -4.76 12.18
N TRP A 132 -26.37 -4.52 13.47
CA TRP A 132 -26.10 -3.17 13.95
C TRP A 132 -24.97 -2.47 13.18
N TRP A 133 -23.90 -3.16 12.84
CA TRP A 133 -22.75 -2.58 12.13
C TRP A 133 -23.14 -1.96 10.78
N ARG A 134 -24.09 -2.56 10.10
CA ARG A 134 -24.60 -2.07 8.82
C ARG A 134 -25.77 -1.11 9.01
N GLU A 135 -26.66 -1.35 9.97
CA GLU A 135 -27.81 -0.47 10.23
C GLU A 135 -27.40 0.93 10.63
N SER A 136 -26.40 1.08 11.52
CA SER A 136 -25.89 2.36 12.02
C SER A 136 -25.36 3.29 10.93
N ARG A 137 -24.83 2.75 9.84
CA ARG A 137 -24.29 3.52 8.71
C ARG A 137 -25.22 3.58 7.50
N ILE A 138 -26.18 2.67 7.38
CA ILE A 138 -27.06 2.56 6.21
C ILE A 138 -28.46 3.08 6.51
N THR A 139 -29.17 2.50 7.49
CA THR A 139 -30.59 2.81 7.74
C THR A 139 -30.78 3.91 8.77
N TYR A 140 -30.01 3.93 9.85
CA TYR A 140 -30.15 4.95 10.89
C TYR A 140 -29.96 6.39 10.39
N PRO A 141 -28.99 6.68 9.49
CA PRO A 141 -28.84 8.02 8.94
C PRO A 141 -29.99 8.49 8.05
N ARG A 142 -30.77 7.55 7.42
CA ARG A 142 -31.84 7.93 6.50
C ARG A 142 -33.04 8.53 7.23
N ILE A 143 -33.37 8.03 8.41
CA ILE A 143 -34.52 8.54 9.20
C ILE A 143 -34.38 10.05 9.46
N PRO A 144 -33.27 10.57 10.05
CA PRO A 144 -33.12 12.00 10.28
C PRO A 144 -33.04 12.81 8.99
N ILE A 145 -32.45 12.28 7.91
CA ILE A 145 -32.38 12.98 6.62
C ILE A 145 -33.78 13.15 6.03
N ILE A 146 -34.61 12.12 6.00
CA ILE A 146 -35.98 12.20 5.53
C ILE A 146 -36.75 13.22 6.37
N TYR A 147 -36.67 13.07 7.70
CA TYR A 147 -37.39 13.93 8.64
C TYR A 147 -37.00 15.40 8.52
N ASP A 148 -35.71 15.71 8.33
CA ASP A 148 -35.22 17.07 8.16
C ASP A 148 -35.82 17.77 6.93
N PHE A 149 -35.81 17.10 5.79
CA PHE A 149 -36.31 17.69 4.54
C PHE A 149 -37.86 17.80 4.51
N VAL A 150 -38.60 16.92 5.19
CA VAL A 150 -40.08 17.01 5.25
C VAL A 150 -40.59 17.61 6.54
N TYR A 151 -39.71 18.12 7.42
CA TYR A 151 -40.07 18.61 8.76
C TYR A 151 -41.25 19.61 8.72
N ASN A 152 -41.17 20.63 7.87
CA ASN A 152 -42.20 21.64 7.74
C ASN A 152 -43.50 21.05 7.16
N PHE A 153 -43.44 20.05 6.30
CA PHE A 153 -44.59 19.38 5.74
C PHE A 153 -45.33 18.55 6.78
N VAL A 154 -44.65 17.72 7.56
CA VAL A 154 -45.25 16.81 8.54
C VAL A 154 -45.77 17.55 9.78
N ASN A 155 -45.21 18.69 10.12
CA ASN A 155 -45.64 19.53 11.26
C ASN A 155 -46.71 20.56 10.86
N ASN A 156 -47.10 20.66 9.59
CA ASN A 156 -48.21 21.47 9.16
C ASN A 156 -49.52 20.81 9.62
N PRO A 157 -50.35 21.52 10.41
CA PRO A 157 -51.60 20.94 10.96
C PRO A 157 -52.62 20.55 9.88
N ASN A 158 -52.51 21.02 8.66
CA ASN A 158 -53.38 20.66 7.55
C ASN A 158 -52.98 19.38 6.84
N ASN A 159 -51.73 18.92 6.98
CA ASN A 159 -51.25 17.71 6.32
C ASN A 159 -51.52 16.45 7.14
N THR A 160 -51.62 15.35 6.44
CA THR A 160 -51.86 14.01 7.02
C THR A 160 -50.88 13.03 6.39
N VAL A 161 -50.62 11.92 7.08
CA VAL A 161 -49.82 10.81 6.60
C VAL A 161 -50.67 9.54 6.51
N TYR A 162 -50.33 8.64 5.57
CA TYR A 162 -50.97 7.35 5.45
C TYR A 162 -50.40 6.38 6.48
N ASP A 163 -51.27 5.71 7.20
CA ASP A 163 -50.93 4.67 8.19
C ASP A 163 -51.46 3.33 7.72
N LEU A 164 -50.56 2.38 7.49
CA LEU A 164 -50.89 1.02 7.06
C LEU A 164 -51.70 0.24 8.11
N ALA A 165 -51.53 0.53 9.41
CA ALA A 165 -52.19 -0.20 10.47
C ALA A 165 -53.70 0.08 10.54
N ILE A 166 -54.12 1.25 10.10
CA ILE A 166 -55.56 1.67 10.06
C ILE A 166 -56.10 1.79 8.63
N HIS A 167 -55.29 1.47 7.61
CA HIS A 167 -55.62 1.65 6.19
C HIS A 167 -56.21 3.04 5.86
N GLY A 168 -55.62 4.08 6.46
CA GLY A 168 -56.17 5.42 6.38
C GLY A 168 -55.18 6.55 6.71
N ARG A 169 -55.68 7.77 6.63
CA ARG A 169 -54.84 8.94 6.93
C ARG A 169 -55.02 9.42 8.36
N LYS A 170 -53.96 9.79 8.97
CA LYS A 170 -53.88 10.39 10.32
C LYS A 170 -52.93 11.60 10.33
N LYS A 171 -52.87 12.30 11.46
CA LYS A 171 -51.85 13.32 11.70
C LYS A 171 -50.51 12.61 11.95
N PHE A 172 -49.43 13.23 11.47
CA PHE A 172 -48.08 12.76 11.81
C PHE A 172 -47.89 12.81 13.34
N ASN A 173 -47.29 11.77 13.88
CA ASN A 173 -47.01 11.70 15.31
C ASN A 173 -45.55 12.14 15.59
N ASN A 174 -45.37 13.43 15.88
CA ASN A 174 -44.05 13.98 16.21
C ASN A 174 -43.41 13.32 17.45
N THR A 175 -44.22 12.88 18.42
CA THR A 175 -43.70 12.19 19.62
C THR A 175 -43.03 10.87 19.27
N THR A 176 -43.61 10.06 18.35
CA THR A 176 -42.96 8.81 17.92
C THR A 176 -41.71 9.07 17.09
N ALA A 177 -41.71 10.11 16.23
CA ALA A 177 -40.51 10.52 15.49
C ALA A 177 -39.39 10.97 16.43
N GLN A 178 -39.68 11.80 17.40
CA GLN A 178 -38.75 12.25 18.41
C GLN A 178 -38.23 11.10 19.30
N THR A 179 -39.06 10.15 19.64
CA THR A 179 -38.68 8.93 20.37
C THR A 179 -37.74 8.12 19.52
N THR A 180 -38.01 7.98 18.21
CA THR A 180 -37.18 7.22 17.27
C THR A 180 -35.79 7.82 17.11
N VAL A 181 -35.68 9.10 16.80
CA VAL A 181 -34.35 9.71 16.61
C VAL A 181 -33.49 9.66 17.89
N LYS A 182 -34.09 9.86 19.08
CA LYS A 182 -33.39 9.67 20.36
C LYS A 182 -32.94 8.24 20.56
N LYS A 183 -33.82 7.27 20.25
CA LYS A 183 -33.51 5.83 20.38
C LYS A 183 -32.33 5.43 19.48
N LEU A 184 -32.36 5.80 18.20
CA LEU A 184 -31.29 5.50 17.26
C LEU A 184 -29.97 6.15 17.66
N ALA A 185 -29.98 7.43 18.08
CA ALA A 185 -28.79 8.12 18.59
C ALA A 185 -28.20 7.42 19.81
N VAL A 186 -29.03 7.06 20.80
CA VAL A 186 -28.58 6.37 22.03
C VAL A 186 -28.05 4.98 21.72
N HIS A 187 -28.71 4.25 20.81
CA HIS A 187 -28.27 2.91 20.41
C HIS A 187 -26.89 2.95 19.74
N ASP A 188 -26.66 3.86 18.80
CA ASP A 188 -25.34 4.03 18.18
C ASP A 188 -24.27 4.38 19.20
N MET A 189 -24.51 5.38 20.05
CA MET A 189 -23.55 5.79 21.07
C MET A 189 -23.24 4.71 22.11
N LYS A 190 -24.17 3.79 22.41
CA LYS A 190 -23.93 2.67 23.35
C LYS A 190 -23.25 1.47 22.70
N SER A 191 -23.50 1.26 21.42
CA SER A 191 -23.09 0.04 20.72
C SER A 191 -21.67 0.11 20.16
N ILE A 192 -21.11 1.32 20.02
CA ILE A 192 -19.75 1.53 19.57
C ILE A 192 -18.78 1.00 20.63
N THR A 193 -18.06 -0.07 20.32
CA THR A 193 -17.17 -0.77 21.27
C THR A 193 -15.70 -0.76 20.89
N ALA A 194 -15.36 -0.17 19.75
CA ALA A 194 -13.99 -0.15 19.22
C ALA A 194 -13.61 1.26 18.79
N PRO A 195 -13.08 2.09 19.68
CA PRO A 195 -12.80 3.50 19.39
C PRO A 195 -11.73 3.71 18.29
N ASN A 196 -10.85 2.72 18.10
CA ASN A 196 -9.69 2.83 17.19
C ASN A 196 -9.95 2.28 15.80
N CYS A 197 -11.21 2.09 15.39
CA CYS A 197 -11.54 1.57 14.07
C CYS A 197 -12.55 2.44 13.33
N ASN A 198 -12.70 2.20 12.03
CA ASN A 198 -13.66 2.88 11.16
C ASN A 198 -15.10 2.80 11.66
N HIS A 199 -15.49 1.74 12.33
CA HIS A 199 -16.88 1.56 12.82
C HIS A 199 -17.33 2.67 13.73
N SER A 200 -16.48 3.19 14.62
CA SER A 200 -16.79 4.31 15.51
C SER A 200 -17.18 5.56 14.73
N VAL A 201 -16.47 5.83 13.66
CA VAL A 201 -16.71 7.00 12.80
C VAL A 201 -18.00 6.81 11.98
N LEU A 202 -18.19 5.63 11.41
CA LEU A 202 -19.35 5.33 10.57
C LEU A 202 -20.66 5.35 11.37
N ALA A 203 -20.67 4.71 12.52
CA ALA A 203 -21.82 4.74 13.44
C ALA A 203 -22.00 6.13 14.08
N GLY A 204 -20.91 6.82 14.37
CA GLY A 204 -20.91 8.19 14.87
C GLY A 204 -21.60 9.17 13.93
N ASN A 205 -21.53 8.99 12.62
CA ASN A 205 -22.26 9.80 11.65
C ASN A 205 -23.79 9.60 11.78
N GLY A 206 -24.25 8.35 11.95
CA GLY A 206 -25.64 8.04 12.24
C GLY A 206 -26.11 8.69 13.55
N ALA A 207 -25.33 8.57 14.62
CA ALA A 207 -25.60 9.22 15.90
C ALA A 207 -25.73 10.74 15.75
N LEU A 208 -24.78 11.40 15.07
CA LEU A 208 -24.79 12.85 14.84
C LEU A 208 -26.10 13.31 14.18
N LEU A 209 -26.47 12.70 13.06
CA LEU A 209 -27.67 13.10 12.31
C LEU A 209 -28.95 12.94 13.14
N ASN A 210 -29.08 11.83 13.88
CA ASN A 210 -30.21 11.60 14.77
C ASN A 210 -30.24 12.58 15.96
N ILE A 211 -29.09 12.93 16.57
CA ILE A 211 -28.99 13.93 17.63
C ILE A 211 -29.48 15.29 17.15
N LEU A 212 -29.07 15.70 15.97
CA LEU A 212 -29.42 17.01 15.40
C LEU A 212 -30.92 17.15 15.08
N MET A 213 -31.66 16.04 14.98
CA MET A 213 -33.13 16.04 14.79
C MET A 213 -33.93 16.00 16.09
N ILE A 214 -33.31 16.13 17.25
CA ILE A 214 -34.00 16.24 18.53
C ILE A 214 -34.51 17.66 18.69
N ASP A 215 -35.87 17.83 18.80
CA ASP A 215 -36.51 19.14 18.89
C ASP A 215 -36.20 19.89 20.19
N ASN A 216 -36.11 19.18 21.31
CA ASN A 216 -35.79 19.78 22.59
C ASN A 216 -34.29 20.21 22.63
N ASP A 217 -34.06 21.51 22.61
CA ASP A 217 -32.72 22.09 22.54
C ASP A 217 -31.78 21.66 23.69
N VAL A 218 -32.30 21.57 24.92
CA VAL A 218 -31.50 21.16 26.08
C VAL A 218 -31.07 19.70 25.95
N VAL A 219 -31.96 18.83 25.50
CA VAL A 219 -31.64 17.40 25.26
C VAL A 219 -30.70 17.26 24.09
N ARG A 220 -30.93 17.99 22.99
CA ARG A 220 -30.07 17.96 21.82
C ARG A 220 -28.63 18.38 22.17
N GLU A 221 -28.47 19.49 22.87
CA GLU A 221 -27.16 19.99 23.32
C GLU A 221 -26.46 19.00 24.26
N SER A 222 -27.18 18.39 25.16
CA SER A 222 -26.62 17.38 26.07
C SER A 222 -26.09 16.15 25.27
N TYR A 223 -26.83 15.67 24.27
CA TYR A 223 -26.41 14.56 23.42
C TYR A 223 -25.30 14.97 22.48
N PHE A 224 -25.36 16.17 21.89
CA PHE A 224 -24.30 16.69 21.05
C PHE A 224 -22.99 16.87 21.82
N SER A 225 -23.04 17.44 23.03
CA SER A 225 -21.86 17.57 23.88
C SER A 225 -21.22 16.22 24.18
N ARG A 226 -22.05 15.21 24.45
CA ARG A 226 -21.57 13.85 24.65
C ARG A 226 -20.96 13.26 23.37
N TYR A 227 -21.59 13.43 22.22
CA TYR A 227 -21.07 13.00 20.92
C TYR A 227 -19.74 13.68 20.56
N TYR A 228 -19.63 14.98 20.82
CA TYR A 228 -18.49 15.78 20.41
C TYR A 228 -17.34 15.75 21.41
N ASN A 229 -17.61 15.73 22.71
CA ASN A 229 -16.59 15.91 23.74
C ASN A 229 -17.02 15.21 25.04
N ASP A 230 -17.09 13.88 25.03
CA ASP A 230 -17.33 13.15 26.27
C ASP A 230 -16.11 13.21 27.20
N PRO A 231 -16.14 13.98 28.29
CA PRO A 231 -15.01 14.12 29.19
C PRO A 231 -14.79 12.90 30.08
N SER A 232 -15.71 11.91 30.06
CA SER A 232 -15.68 10.79 31.00
C SER A 232 -14.81 9.64 30.52
N ASN A 233 -14.41 9.58 29.24
CA ASN A 233 -13.73 8.44 28.61
C ASN A 233 -14.42 7.07 28.91
N LYS A 234 -15.70 7.11 29.30
CA LYS A 234 -16.44 5.93 29.75
C LYS A 234 -17.28 5.33 28.65
N LEU A 235 -17.43 6.05 27.55
CA LEU A 235 -18.06 5.48 26.37
C LEU A 235 -16.98 4.82 25.53
N PRO A 236 -17.31 3.68 24.91
CA PRO A 236 -16.46 3.10 23.86
C PRO A 236 -16.27 4.07 22.68
N PHE A 237 -17.09 5.09 22.57
CA PHE A 237 -17.03 6.18 21.63
C PHE A 237 -16.32 7.36 22.31
N ASP A 238 -15.04 7.43 22.11
CA ASP A 238 -14.29 8.65 22.40
C ASP A 238 -14.70 9.69 21.37
N ALA A 239 -15.44 10.62 21.79
CA ALA A 239 -15.99 11.78 21.12
C ALA A 239 -15.36 12.12 19.76
N PHE A 240 -16.13 12.71 18.89
CA PHE A 240 -15.67 13.13 17.54
C PHE A 240 -14.37 13.96 17.59
N LYS A 241 -14.12 14.67 18.68
CA LYS A 241 -12.87 15.38 18.93
C LYS A 241 -11.65 14.44 18.99
N TRP A 242 -11.79 13.25 19.56
CA TRP A 242 -10.75 12.23 19.55
C TRP A 242 -10.54 11.65 18.12
N THR A 243 -11.63 11.41 17.37
CA THR A 243 -11.55 11.05 15.95
C THR A 243 -10.68 12.04 15.18
N LEU A 244 -10.89 13.33 15.38
CA LEU A 244 -10.06 14.37 14.75
C LEU A 244 -8.61 14.35 15.24
N ALA A 245 -8.34 13.96 16.48
CA ALA A 245 -6.98 13.84 17.01
C ALA A 245 -6.19 12.70 16.35
N ASN A 246 -6.85 11.63 15.91
CA ASN A 246 -6.20 10.52 15.20
C ASN A 246 -5.56 10.90 13.85
N PHE A 247 -5.94 12.03 13.28
CA PHE A 247 -5.31 12.56 12.07
C PHE A 247 -4.01 13.35 12.38
N SER A 248 -3.55 13.37 13.63
CA SER A 248 -2.43 14.24 14.04
C SER A 248 -1.07 13.84 13.47
N THR A 249 -0.83 12.56 13.18
CA THR A 249 0.49 12.06 12.78
C THR A 249 0.81 12.27 11.31
N GLN A 250 -0.12 11.92 10.43
CA GLN A 250 0.12 11.98 8.97
C GLN A 250 -1.05 12.57 8.18
N ASN A 251 -2.03 13.15 8.87
CA ASN A 251 -3.23 13.74 8.28
C ASN A 251 -4.15 12.74 7.57
N ILE A 252 -3.90 11.43 7.69
CA ILE A 252 -4.77 10.35 7.20
C ILE A 252 -5.27 9.50 8.38
N TRP A 253 -6.39 8.82 8.20
CA TRP A 253 -6.91 7.90 9.20
C TRP A 253 -5.99 6.67 9.31
N PRO A 254 -5.62 6.22 10.53
CA PRO A 254 -4.59 5.19 10.75
C PRO A 254 -5.14 3.77 10.57
N GLU A 255 -5.53 3.44 9.36
CA GLU A 255 -6.06 2.13 8.97
C GLU A 255 -5.52 1.75 7.57
N THR A 256 -6.01 0.66 6.94
CA THR A 256 -5.64 0.34 5.55
C THR A 256 -6.13 1.43 4.60
N ILE A 257 -5.54 1.53 3.41
CA ILE A 257 -5.80 2.64 2.49
C ILE A 257 -7.29 2.78 2.15
N SER A 258 -8.01 1.67 1.90
CA SER A 258 -9.44 1.67 1.58
C SER A 258 -10.28 2.19 2.73
N TYR A 259 -10.03 1.66 3.92
CA TYR A 259 -10.76 2.07 5.13
C TYR A 259 -10.37 3.47 5.59
N SER A 260 -9.10 3.85 5.45
CA SER A 260 -8.62 5.21 5.68
C SER A 260 -9.39 6.23 4.86
N LYS A 261 -9.47 6.01 3.54
CA LYS A 261 -10.17 6.90 2.60
C LYS A 261 -11.66 7.00 2.92
N MET A 262 -12.32 5.85 3.11
CA MET A 262 -13.75 5.80 3.45
C MET A 262 -14.05 6.53 4.78
N THR A 263 -13.25 6.28 5.80
CA THR A 263 -13.38 6.93 7.11
C THR A 263 -13.18 8.44 7.00
N GLN A 264 -12.17 8.88 6.28
CA GLN A 264 -11.88 10.31 6.08
C GLN A 264 -13.00 11.02 5.34
N GLU A 265 -13.62 10.37 4.34
CA GLU A 265 -14.80 10.90 3.65
C GLU A 265 -15.97 11.15 4.62
N ILE A 266 -16.27 10.21 5.51
CA ILE A 266 -17.31 10.36 6.52
C ILE A 266 -16.97 11.44 7.54
N VAL A 267 -15.71 11.54 7.96
CA VAL A 267 -15.25 12.63 8.83
C VAL A 267 -15.46 14.00 8.19
N LEU A 268 -15.14 14.14 6.89
CA LEU A 268 -15.39 15.38 6.15
C LEU A 268 -16.89 15.71 6.08
N GLN A 269 -17.76 14.72 5.90
CA GLN A 269 -19.21 14.94 5.95
C GLN A 269 -19.64 15.45 7.33
N ALA A 270 -19.22 14.77 8.40
CA ALA A 270 -19.52 15.19 9.77
C ALA A 270 -18.97 16.61 10.08
N MET A 271 -17.75 16.90 9.69
CA MET A 271 -17.17 18.24 9.82
C MET A 271 -18.00 19.30 9.11
N ASN A 272 -18.46 19.04 7.89
CA ASN A 272 -19.30 19.98 7.12
C ASN A 272 -20.63 20.23 7.80
N ILE A 273 -21.26 19.19 8.34
CA ILE A 273 -22.57 19.30 9.05
C ILE A 273 -22.38 20.03 10.38
N ILE A 274 -21.39 19.66 11.19
CA ILE A 274 -21.13 20.30 12.48
C ILE A 274 -20.79 21.77 12.28
N ASP A 275 -19.93 22.12 11.34
CA ASP A 275 -19.55 23.52 11.10
C ASP A 275 -20.70 24.38 10.55
N ARG A 276 -21.69 23.77 9.88
CA ARG A 276 -22.93 24.43 9.47
C ARG A 276 -23.82 24.78 10.67
N ILE A 277 -23.97 23.85 11.62
CA ILE A 277 -24.94 23.93 12.72
C ILE A 277 -24.31 24.55 13.97
N LYS A 278 -23.02 24.34 14.16
CA LYS A 278 -22.21 24.81 15.29
C LYS A 278 -20.98 25.60 14.83
N PRO A 279 -21.16 26.71 14.11
CA PRO A 279 -20.06 27.49 13.56
C PRO A 279 -19.09 28.03 14.62
N GLU A 280 -19.54 28.19 15.85
CA GLU A 280 -18.73 28.61 17.01
C GLU A 280 -17.62 27.62 17.35
N LEU A 281 -17.75 26.33 17.00
CA LEU A 281 -16.70 25.34 17.18
C LEU A 281 -15.52 25.51 16.21
N ASN A 282 -15.72 26.25 15.14
CA ASN A 282 -14.74 26.52 14.09
C ASN A 282 -13.97 25.25 13.64
N ILE A 283 -14.71 24.14 13.56
CA ILE A 283 -14.15 22.79 13.47
C ILE A 283 -13.29 22.58 12.22
N VAL A 284 -13.66 23.20 11.11
CA VAL A 284 -12.93 23.10 9.82
C VAL A 284 -11.57 23.78 9.94
N ASN A 285 -11.53 25.07 10.35
CA ASN A 285 -10.28 25.81 10.42
C ASN A 285 -9.31 25.23 11.48
N ASN A 286 -9.86 24.67 12.56
CA ASN A 286 -9.06 24.01 13.60
C ASN A 286 -8.50 22.64 13.15
N ASN A 287 -8.98 22.07 12.01
CA ASN A 287 -8.63 20.74 11.56
C ASN A 287 -8.38 20.67 10.04
N LEU A 288 -7.76 21.70 9.44
CA LEU A 288 -7.41 21.73 8.02
C LEU A 288 -6.55 20.53 7.60
N ARG A 289 -5.77 19.97 8.55
CA ARG A 289 -4.97 18.75 8.34
C ARG A 289 -5.79 17.56 7.80
N VAL A 290 -7.09 17.48 8.13
CA VAL A 290 -7.97 16.41 7.61
C VAL A 290 -8.22 16.62 6.13
N LEU A 291 -8.35 17.86 5.66
CA LEU A 291 -8.45 18.18 4.23
C LEU A 291 -7.13 17.93 3.51
N ASP A 292 -6.00 18.35 4.11
CA ASP A 292 -4.66 18.17 3.55
C ASP A 292 -4.32 16.70 3.37
N GLY A 293 -4.71 15.86 4.33
CA GLY A 293 -4.49 14.42 4.26
C GLY A 293 -5.14 13.73 3.07
N CYS A 294 -6.25 14.25 2.56
CA CYS A 294 -6.92 13.69 1.39
C CYS A 294 -6.06 13.76 0.12
N TYR A 295 -5.18 14.74 0.01
CA TYR A 295 -4.30 14.87 -1.15
C TYR A 295 -3.15 13.85 -1.12
N LYS A 296 -2.80 13.30 0.05
CA LYS A 296 -1.79 12.23 0.17
C LYS A 296 -2.22 10.92 -0.48
N TYR A 297 -3.51 10.69 -0.69
CA TYR A 297 -3.96 9.49 -1.38
C TYR A 297 -3.42 9.39 -2.81
N ALA A 298 -3.03 10.50 -3.46
CA ALA A 298 -2.37 10.48 -4.76
C ALA A 298 -1.04 9.70 -4.74
N ASP A 299 -0.35 9.68 -3.60
CA ASP A 299 0.90 8.95 -3.42
C ASP A 299 0.75 7.43 -3.33
N PHE A 300 -0.47 6.92 -3.10
CA PHE A 300 -0.69 5.51 -2.79
C PHE A 300 -1.08 4.67 -4.01
N TYR A 301 -0.74 5.13 -5.21
CA TYR A 301 -1.08 4.41 -6.44
C TYR A 301 0.17 4.03 -7.22
N PHE A 302 0.15 2.82 -7.75
CA PHE A 302 1.07 2.40 -8.79
C PHE A 302 0.81 3.20 -10.09
N PRO A 303 1.81 3.30 -10.97
CA PRO A 303 1.65 4.04 -12.23
C PRO A 303 0.51 3.55 -13.12
N SER A 304 0.05 2.30 -12.96
CA SER A 304 -1.13 1.75 -13.65
C SER A 304 -2.48 2.28 -13.14
N GLY A 305 -2.49 3.02 -12.03
CA GLY A 305 -3.70 3.48 -11.35
C GLY A 305 -4.24 2.50 -10.28
N ALA A 306 -3.63 1.33 -10.11
CA ALA A 306 -3.96 0.43 -9.01
C ALA A 306 -3.41 0.99 -7.69
N ALA A 307 -4.22 1.01 -6.62
CA ALA A 307 -3.74 1.39 -5.30
C ALA A 307 -2.75 0.35 -4.74
N ILE A 308 -1.79 0.81 -3.92
CA ILE A 308 -1.03 -0.11 -3.08
C ILE A 308 -1.99 -0.83 -2.13
N ARG A 309 -1.61 -2.03 -1.71
CA ARG A 309 -2.50 -2.84 -0.87
C ARG A 309 -1.74 -3.41 0.31
N TYR A 310 -2.07 -2.93 1.50
CA TYR A 310 -1.56 -3.43 2.77
C TYR A 310 -2.75 -3.70 3.70
N GLY A 311 -2.76 -4.88 4.33
CA GLY A 311 -3.91 -5.36 5.09
C GLY A 311 -5.16 -5.54 4.21
N ASP A 312 -6.36 -5.47 4.83
CA ASP A 312 -7.64 -5.58 4.14
C ASP A 312 -7.91 -4.34 3.27
N SER A 313 -7.32 -4.28 2.10
CA SER A 313 -7.44 -3.14 1.19
C SER A 313 -7.74 -3.58 -0.24
N HIS A 314 -8.35 -2.69 -1.02
CA HIS A 314 -8.70 -2.86 -2.41
C HIS A 314 -7.73 -2.10 -3.33
N ARG A 315 -7.67 -2.51 -4.60
CA ARG A 315 -6.88 -1.83 -5.64
C ARG A 315 -7.64 -0.71 -6.32
N ASP A 316 -8.95 -0.82 -6.37
CA ASP A 316 -9.83 0.20 -6.95
C ASP A 316 -10.37 1.09 -5.83
N ILE A 317 -9.77 2.26 -5.68
CA ILE A 317 -10.14 3.25 -4.67
C ILE A 317 -10.47 4.55 -5.37
N ASP A 318 -11.76 4.91 -5.42
CA ASP A 318 -12.20 6.20 -5.93
C ASP A 318 -11.73 7.36 -5.03
N ARG A 319 -11.09 8.37 -5.62
CA ARG A 319 -10.66 9.60 -4.94
C ARG A 319 -11.58 10.77 -5.18
N ILE A 320 -12.48 10.68 -6.15
CA ILE A 320 -13.35 11.79 -6.55
C ILE A 320 -14.19 12.26 -5.38
N ALA A 321 -14.80 11.31 -4.64
CA ALA A 321 -15.68 11.62 -3.54
C ALA A 321 -15.02 12.48 -2.44
N ILE A 322 -13.79 12.17 -2.03
CA ILE A 322 -13.09 12.96 -0.99
C ILE A 322 -12.79 14.37 -1.47
N TYR A 323 -12.39 14.56 -2.73
CA TYR A 323 -12.12 15.89 -3.28
C TYR A 323 -13.40 16.71 -3.48
N GLN A 324 -14.53 16.07 -3.80
CA GLN A 324 -15.86 16.71 -3.80
C GLN A 324 -16.24 17.21 -2.39
N ARG A 325 -15.96 16.42 -1.33
CA ARG A 325 -16.20 16.85 0.07
C ARG A 325 -15.34 18.04 0.46
N ILE A 326 -14.06 18.03 0.06
CA ILE A 326 -13.18 19.20 0.27
C ILE A 326 -13.74 20.43 -0.44
N LEU A 327 -14.12 20.31 -1.70
CA LEU A 327 -14.68 21.42 -2.48
C LEU A 327 -15.94 21.97 -1.82
N ALA A 328 -16.83 21.10 -1.33
CA ALA A 328 -18.04 21.51 -0.61
C ALA A 328 -17.73 22.31 0.66
N ILE A 329 -16.84 21.79 1.50
CA ILE A 329 -16.42 22.45 2.75
C ILE A 329 -15.75 23.79 2.43
N ALA A 330 -14.80 23.78 1.50
CA ALA A 330 -14.02 24.97 1.13
C ALA A 330 -14.89 26.06 0.53
N THR A 331 -15.86 25.71 -0.30
CA THR A 331 -16.82 26.67 -0.90
C THR A 331 -17.66 27.32 0.19
N ARG A 332 -18.24 26.53 1.11
CA ARG A 332 -19.05 27.04 2.21
C ARG A 332 -18.26 27.91 3.18
N LYS A 333 -17.02 27.54 3.46
CA LYS A 333 -16.11 28.29 4.36
C LYS A 333 -15.37 29.45 3.71
N ASN A 334 -15.54 29.60 2.37
CA ASN A 334 -14.80 30.59 1.58
C ASN A 334 -13.27 30.46 1.75
N LEU A 335 -12.74 29.26 1.52
CA LEU A 335 -11.31 28.94 1.55
C LEU A 335 -10.75 28.92 0.11
N PRO A 336 -10.29 30.06 -0.45
CA PRO A 336 -10.02 30.18 -1.88
C PRO A 336 -8.92 29.24 -2.39
N GLU A 337 -7.88 28.99 -1.59
CA GLU A 337 -6.78 28.08 -1.96
C GLU A 337 -7.27 26.62 -2.07
N TYR A 338 -8.07 26.16 -1.11
CA TYR A 338 -8.66 24.81 -1.15
C TYR A 338 -9.68 24.67 -2.27
N ILE A 339 -10.47 25.71 -2.58
CA ILE A 339 -11.41 25.72 -3.73
C ILE A 339 -10.63 25.55 -5.04
N ALA A 340 -9.57 26.34 -5.23
CA ALA A 340 -8.76 26.31 -6.45
C ALA A 340 -8.10 24.92 -6.61
N LYS A 341 -7.45 24.42 -5.57
CA LYS A 341 -6.77 23.13 -5.56
C LYS A 341 -7.76 21.97 -5.80
N ALA A 342 -8.87 21.93 -5.06
CA ALA A 342 -9.87 20.87 -5.24
C ALA A 342 -10.46 20.83 -6.65
N LYS A 343 -10.75 21.99 -7.27
CA LYS A 343 -11.23 22.05 -8.65
C LYS A 343 -10.21 21.56 -9.67
N GLN A 344 -8.93 21.90 -9.49
CA GLN A 344 -7.83 21.47 -10.37
C GLN A 344 -7.65 19.94 -10.31
N VAL A 345 -7.61 19.39 -9.10
CA VAL A 345 -7.44 17.94 -8.88
C VAL A 345 -8.68 17.18 -9.36
N LEU A 346 -9.88 17.61 -9.03
CA LEU A 346 -11.11 17.00 -9.54
C LEU A 346 -11.17 16.98 -11.07
N LYS A 347 -10.76 18.07 -11.72
CA LYS A 347 -10.69 18.10 -13.19
C LYS A 347 -9.71 17.07 -13.73
N TYR A 348 -8.58 16.86 -13.07
CA TYR A 348 -7.64 15.80 -13.42
C TYR A 348 -8.28 14.41 -13.24
N GLU A 349 -8.86 14.11 -12.07
CA GLU A 349 -9.50 12.83 -11.79
C GLU A 349 -10.63 12.52 -12.78
N TYR A 350 -11.48 13.51 -13.09
CA TYR A 350 -12.50 13.34 -14.14
C TYR A 350 -11.90 13.03 -15.51
N SER A 351 -10.76 13.61 -15.86
CA SER A 351 -10.11 13.32 -17.15
C SER A 351 -9.68 11.87 -17.28
N LEU A 352 -9.29 11.20 -16.17
CA LEU A 352 -8.90 9.79 -16.16
C LEU A 352 -10.07 8.85 -16.49
N ILE A 353 -11.29 9.24 -16.18
CA ILE A 353 -12.51 8.46 -16.46
C ILE A 353 -13.27 8.95 -17.71
N GLY A 354 -12.64 9.78 -18.55
CA GLY A 354 -13.22 10.29 -19.78
C GLY A 354 -14.22 11.44 -19.58
N GLY A 355 -14.05 12.21 -18.52
CA GLY A 355 -14.89 13.36 -18.15
C GLY A 355 -15.78 13.08 -16.95
N TYR A 356 -16.51 14.11 -16.51
CA TYR A 356 -17.47 13.95 -15.43
C TYR A 356 -18.53 12.89 -15.78
N LYS A 357 -18.75 11.97 -14.83
CA LYS A 357 -19.84 10.99 -14.89
C LYS A 357 -20.63 11.05 -13.58
N PRO A 358 -21.94 11.28 -13.63
CA PRO A 358 -22.75 11.19 -12.41
C PRO A 358 -22.64 9.76 -11.83
N VAL A 359 -22.56 9.65 -10.52
CA VAL A 359 -22.56 8.36 -9.85
C VAL A 359 -23.85 7.63 -10.16
N VAL A 360 -23.77 6.47 -10.79
CA VAL A 360 -24.89 5.56 -10.99
C VAL A 360 -24.98 4.66 -9.76
N ILE A 361 -26.00 4.88 -8.93
CA ILE A 361 -26.25 4.03 -7.75
C ILE A 361 -26.79 2.69 -8.23
N THR A 362 -25.93 1.69 -8.29
CA THR A 362 -26.31 0.29 -8.61
C THR A 362 -26.59 -0.51 -7.35
N ASP A 363 -25.93 -0.18 -6.23
CA ASP A 363 -26.17 -0.75 -4.92
C ASP A 363 -26.89 0.28 -4.01
N PRO A 364 -28.12 0.00 -3.51
CA PRO A 364 -28.80 0.86 -2.56
C PRO A 364 -27.99 1.18 -1.31
N LEU A 365 -26.96 0.38 -0.99
CA LEU A 365 -26.11 0.57 0.17
C LEU A 365 -25.09 1.70 -0.02
N GLU A 366 -24.69 1.98 -1.26
CA GLU A 366 -23.71 3.01 -1.63
C GLU A 366 -24.39 4.36 -1.95
N TRP A 367 -25.35 4.74 -1.17
CA TRP A 367 -26.19 5.89 -1.43
C TRP A 367 -25.54 7.22 -0.96
N TYR A 368 -24.73 7.83 -1.82
CA TYR A 368 -24.18 9.18 -1.61
C TYR A 368 -24.51 10.16 -2.77
N GLY A 369 -25.21 9.72 -3.80
CA GLY A 369 -25.52 10.51 -4.99
C GLY A 369 -26.17 11.87 -4.73
N PRO A 370 -27.15 12.03 -3.80
CA PRO A 370 -27.75 13.31 -3.51
C PRO A 370 -26.80 14.37 -2.94
N LEU A 371 -25.75 13.98 -2.21
CA LEU A 371 -24.79 14.92 -1.65
C LEU A 371 -23.99 15.67 -2.72
N GLU A 372 -23.70 15.03 -3.84
CA GLU A 372 -23.04 15.71 -4.95
C GLU A 372 -23.91 16.81 -5.55
N LEU A 373 -25.22 16.61 -5.69
CA LEU A 373 -26.15 17.66 -6.13
C LEU A 373 -26.26 18.79 -5.12
N LEU A 374 -26.37 18.46 -3.83
CA LEU A 374 -26.58 19.43 -2.76
C LEU A 374 -25.32 20.25 -2.43
N TRP A 375 -24.16 19.65 -2.53
CA TRP A 375 -22.86 20.21 -2.09
C TRP A 375 -21.91 20.51 -3.24
N GLY A 376 -22.19 20.05 -4.46
CA GLY A 376 -21.30 20.18 -5.58
C GLY A 376 -21.18 21.63 -6.08
N ALA A 377 -20.05 21.91 -6.69
CA ALA A 377 -19.78 23.20 -7.33
C ALA A 377 -19.28 22.99 -8.75
N ASN A 378 -19.62 23.93 -9.64
CA ASN A 378 -19.17 23.87 -11.02
C ASN A 378 -17.65 23.99 -11.15
N ILE A 379 -17.08 23.16 -12.02
CA ILE A 379 -15.68 23.21 -12.43
C ILE A 379 -15.65 23.76 -13.85
N ALA A 380 -15.29 25.03 -14.00
CA ALA A 380 -15.26 25.69 -15.28
C ALA A 380 -14.25 25.04 -16.26
N ASN A 381 -14.54 25.09 -17.54
CA ASN A 381 -13.67 24.56 -18.58
C ASN A 381 -12.28 25.24 -18.62
N SER A 382 -12.19 26.48 -18.15
CA SER A 382 -10.94 27.25 -18.07
C SER A 382 -10.01 26.79 -16.93
N ILE A 383 -10.48 25.97 -15.97
CA ILE A 383 -9.63 25.42 -14.91
C ILE A 383 -8.60 24.47 -15.52
N THR A 384 -7.34 24.65 -15.21
CA THR A 384 -6.28 23.71 -15.59
C THR A 384 -6.36 22.44 -14.73
N ALA A 385 -6.39 21.27 -15.34
CA ALA A 385 -6.28 19.99 -14.63
C ALA A 385 -4.87 19.86 -14.06
N VAL A 386 -4.77 19.55 -12.77
CA VAL A 386 -3.49 19.38 -12.08
C VAL A 386 -3.50 18.04 -11.36
N HIS A 387 -2.52 17.20 -11.69
CA HIS A 387 -2.23 16.02 -10.88
C HIS A 387 -1.54 16.45 -9.59
N GLU A 388 -1.97 15.91 -8.44
CA GLU A 388 -1.23 16.14 -7.20
C GLU A 388 0.23 15.66 -7.36
N PRO A 389 1.19 16.42 -6.84
CA PRO A 389 2.57 15.97 -6.82
C PRO A 389 2.68 14.62 -6.11
N ILE A 390 3.35 13.66 -6.75
CA ILE A 390 3.66 12.38 -6.14
C ILE A 390 5.12 12.36 -5.70
N HIS A 391 5.34 11.90 -4.48
CA HIS A 391 6.68 11.86 -3.89
C HIS A 391 7.41 10.58 -4.29
N SER A 392 8.73 10.66 -4.48
CA SER A 392 9.55 9.48 -4.79
C SER A 392 9.61 8.49 -3.62
N THR A 393 9.58 8.99 -2.38
CA THR A 393 9.52 8.17 -1.17
C THR A 393 8.38 8.66 -0.27
N VAL A 394 7.54 7.74 0.16
CA VAL A 394 6.44 8.02 1.10
C VAL A 394 6.52 7.06 2.27
N ARG A 395 6.37 7.59 3.48
CA ARG A 395 6.24 6.81 4.71
C ARG A 395 4.79 6.75 5.15
N ILE A 396 4.24 5.56 5.35
CA ILE A 396 2.95 5.35 6.00
C ILE A 396 3.23 4.93 7.45
N GLU A 397 3.24 5.92 8.34
CA GLU A 397 3.83 5.77 9.68
C GLU A 397 3.10 4.74 10.54
N HIS A 398 1.75 4.75 10.56
CA HIS A 398 0.97 3.80 11.36
C HIS A 398 1.15 2.35 10.87
N ALA A 399 1.29 2.16 9.57
CA ALA A 399 1.45 0.85 8.94
C ALA A 399 2.91 0.37 8.88
N GLY A 400 3.88 1.18 9.30
CA GLY A 400 5.30 0.81 9.20
C GLY A 400 5.80 0.60 7.78
N ILE A 401 5.13 1.20 6.78
CA ILE A 401 5.39 0.98 5.35
C ILE A 401 6.21 2.13 4.77
N VAL A 402 7.15 1.79 3.92
CA VAL A 402 7.82 2.72 3.00
C VAL A 402 7.46 2.33 1.58
N LEU A 403 7.07 3.32 0.81
CA LEU A 403 6.82 3.23 -0.61
C LEU A 403 7.89 4.04 -1.34
N GLN A 404 8.48 3.46 -2.38
CA GLN A 404 9.38 4.17 -3.27
C GLN A 404 8.99 4.00 -4.73
N ARG A 405 9.16 5.08 -5.52
CA ARG A 405 8.92 5.06 -6.96
C ARG A 405 10.01 5.80 -7.73
N ASN A 406 10.27 5.29 -8.92
CA ASN A 406 11.09 5.94 -9.91
C ASN A 406 10.34 6.02 -11.24
N ASN A 407 9.68 7.16 -11.44
CA ASN A 407 8.94 7.47 -12.67
C ASN A 407 9.79 8.31 -13.65
N ASN A 408 11.10 8.31 -13.49
CA ASN A 408 12.02 9.04 -14.35
C ASN A 408 12.21 8.34 -15.71
N THR A 409 11.17 8.36 -16.50
CA THR A 409 11.01 7.69 -17.78
C THR A 409 9.97 8.45 -18.62
N THR A 410 9.99 8.28 -19.93
CA THR A 410 9.03 8.88 -20.86
C THR A 410 7.63 8.26 -20.78
N ASP A 411 7.53 7.04 -20.24
CA ASP A 411 6.26 6.30 -20.06
C ASP A 411 6.28 5.60 -18.70
N SER A 412 5.81 6.30 -17.67
CA SER A 412 5.81 5.79 -16.30
C SER A 412 4.89 4.60 -16.09
N VAL A 413 3.83 4.48 -16.88
CA VAL A 413 2.92 3.32 -16.79
C VAL A 413 3.66 2.05 -17.20
N ASN A 414 4.31 2.06 -18.35
CA ASN A 414 4.98 0.87 -18.87
C ASN A 414 6.40 0.67 -18.31
N TYR A 415 7.14 1.74 -17.96
CA TYR A 415 8.55 1.65 -17.57
C TYR A 415 8.85 2.23 -16.18
N GLY A 416 7.84 2.73 -15.48
CA GLY A 416 7.99 3.12 -14.08
C GLY A 416 8.37 1.93 -13.20
N LEU A 417 9.14 2.21 -12.16
CA LEU A 417 9.46 1.24 -11.11
C LEU A 417 8.87 1.75 -9.80
N MET A 418 8.23 0.87 -9.05
CA MET A 418 7.65 1.19 -7.75
C MET A 418 7.56 -0.05 -6.89
N TYR A 419 7.84 0.11 -5.61
CA TYR A 419 7.58 -0.91 -4.60
C TYR A 419 7.08 -0.29 -3.31
N PHE A 420 6.43 -1.10 -2.48
CA PHE A 420 6.35 -0.80 -1.06
C PHE A 420 6.87 -1.98 -0.24
N THR A 421 7.31 -1.71 0.98
CA THR A 421 7.75 -2.72 1.93
C THR A 421 7.50 -2.26 3.36
N GLY A 422 7.24 -3.21 4.26
CA GLY A 422 7.01 -2.93 5.67
C GLY A 422 5.83 -3.69 6.27
N GLY A 423 5.36 -3.24 7.42
CA GLY A 423 4.22 -3.79 8.12
C GLY A 423 4.15 -3.32 9.58
N ALA A 424 2.96 -3.35 10.17
CA ALA A 424 2.71 -3.02 11.57
C ALA A 424 1.33 -3.52 12.00
N THR A 425 1.04 -3.46 13.28
CA THR A 425 -0.31 -3.66 13.81
C THR A 425 -1.14 -2.40 13.66
N TYR A 426 -2.26 -2.50 13.02
CA TYR A 426 -3.34 -1.52 12.92
C TYR A 426 -4.65 -2.28 12.66
N VAL A 427 -5.79 -1.61 12.69
CA VAL A 427 -7.07 -2.28 12.39
C VAL A 427 -7.08 -2.77 10.94
N HIS A 428 -7.49 -4.01 10.69
CA HIS A 428 -7.42 -4.70 9.40
C HIS A 428 -5.98 -4.97 8.89
N ALA A 429 -4.97 -4.96 9.78
CA ALA A 429 -3.60 -5.31 9.41
C ALA A 429 -3.44 -6.80 9.11
N HIS A 430 -2.48 -7.12 8.25
CA HIS A 430 -1.99 -8.49 8.04
C HIS A 430 -0.66 -8.71 8.75
N ALA A 431 -0.49 -9.87 9.38
CA ALA A 431 0.78 -10.26 10.00
C ALA A 431 1.68 -10.95 8.95
N THR A 432 2.22 -10.18 8.04
CA THR A 432 3.03 -10.63 6.89
C THR A 432 4.53 -10.33 7.02
N GLY A 433 4.97 -9.85 8.18
CA GLY A 433 6.37 -9.50 8.42
C GLY A 433 6.79 -8.22 7.67
N ILE A 434 8.03 -8.16 7.16
CA ILE A 434 8.46 -7.10 6.25
C ILE A 434 8.06 -7.51 4.83
N GLU A 435 6.80 -7.30 4.48
CA GLU A 435 6.29 -7.67 3.17
C GLU A 435 6.73 -6.70 2.06
N MET A 436 6.53 -7.09 0.80
CA MET A 436 6.87 -6.27 -0.38
C MET A 436 5.91 -6.53 -1.54
N GLU A 437 5.48 -5.47 -2.22
CA GLU A 437 4.92 -5.55 -3.58
C GLU A 437 5.82 -4.84 -4.59
N LEU A 438 5.92 -5.39 -5.80
CA LEU A 438 6.76 -4.87 -6.89
C LEU A 438 5.93 -4.55 -8.13
N TYR A 439 6.15 -3.39 -8.71
CA TYR A 439 5.52 -2.95 -9.96
C TYR A 439 6.53 -2.95 -11.10
N GLY A 440 6.05 -3.28 -12.31
CA GLY A 440 6.82 -3.12 -13.54
C GLY A 440 6.00 -3.47 -14.78
N ASN A 441 6.35 -2.85 -15.89
CA ASN A 441 5.72 -3.10 -17.20
C ASN A 441 4.18 -2.97 -17.17
N GLY A 442 3.66 -1.99 -16.45
CA GLY A 442 2.23 -1.72 -16.38
C GLY A 442 1.43 -2.62 -15.43
N ASN A 443 2.09 -3.44 -14.59
CA ASN A 443 1.40 -4.35 -13.68
C ASN A 443 2.04 -4.38 -12.30
N VAL A 444 1.25 -4.66 -11.28
CA VAL A 444 1.75 -5.12 -9.99
C VAL A 444 2.09 -6.59 -10.15
N LEU A 445 3.38 -6.89 -10.27
CA LEU A 445 3.89 -8.23 -10.58
C LEU A 445 4.13 -9.04 -9.31
N GLY A 446 5.00 -8.54 -8.43
CA GLY A 446 5.19 -9.13 -7.10
C GLY A 446 4.05 -8.71 -6.20
N VAL A 447 3.27 -9.66 -5.69
CA VAL A 447 1.97 -9.36 -5.06
C VAL A 447 1.84 -9.98 -3.67
N ASN A 448 1.11 -9.28 -2.80
CA ASN A 448 0.43 -9.86 -1.65
C ASN A 448 -0.90 -10.48 -2.13
N ASN A 449 -1.41 -11.51 -1.44
CA ASN A 449 -2.66 -12.16 -1.86
C ASN A 449 -3.88 -11.22 -1.81
N GLY A 450 -3.87 -10.23 -0.93
CA GLY A 450 -5.01 -9.33 -0.68
C GLY A 450 -6.08 -9.97 0.18
N THR A 451 -7.26 -9.38 0.14
CA THR A 451 -8.43 -9.82 0.90
C THR A 451 -9.56 -10.13 -0.05
N GLY A 452 -10.13 -11.32 0.07
CA GLY A 452 -11.35 -11.73 -0.64
C GLY A 452 -12.63 -11.32 0.09
N ASP A 453 -13.68 -12.11 -0.12
CA ASP A 453 -15.03 -11.87 0.43
C ASP A 453 -15.14 -12.19 1.95
N TYR A 454 -14.05 -12.08 2.70
CA TYR A 454 -14.01 -12.43 4.13
C TYR A 454 -14.51 -13.86 4.42
N ASP A 455 -14.22 -14.83 3.54
CA ASP A 455 -14.37 -16.24 3.88
C ASP A 455 -13.54 -16.49 5.15
N PRO A 456 -14.17 -16.84 6.28
CA PRO A 456 -13.47 -16.90 7.56
C PRO A 456 -12.25 -17.81 7.55
N ALA A 457 -12.30 -18.92 6.82
CA ALA A 457 -11.22 -19.90 6.82
C ALA A 457 -9.99 -19.42 6.06
N ILE A 458 -10.16 -18.97 4.82
CA ILE A 458 -9.02 -18.52 4.00
C ILE A 458 -8.48 -17.19 4.51
N HIS A 459 -9.36 -16.30 4.95
CA HIS A 459 -8.95 -15.00 5.48
C HIS A 459 -8.07 -15.18 6.72
N THR A 460 -8.54 -15.90 7.75
CA THR A 460 -7.84 -16.05 9.02
C THR A 460 -6.60 -16.94 8.95
N ASP A 461 -6.59 -17.95 8.07
CA ASP A 461 -5.54 -18.96 8.01
C ASP A 461 -4.49 -18.73 6.96
N TYR A 462 -4.75 -17.86 5.98
CA TYR A 462 -3.83 -17.60 4.87
C TYR A 462 -3.66 -16.11 4.56
N GLU A 463 -4.74 -15.38 4.19
CA GLU A 463 -4.61 -14.01 3.65
C GLU A 463 -3.89 -13.06 4.62
N ILE A 464 -4.19 -13.17 5.91
CA ILE A 464 -3.58 -12.34 6.96
C ILE A 464 -2.27 -12.93 7.52
N ARG A 465 -1.68 -13.97 6.87
CA ARG A 465 -0.50 -14.69 7.35
C ARG A 465 0.73 -14.46 6.50
N HIS A 466 1.88 -14.77 7.07
CA HIS A 466 3.18 -14.62 6.40
C HIS A 466 3.25 -15.34 5.06
N ALA A 467 2.60 -16.51 4.92
CA ALA A 467 2.63 -17.28 3.67
C ALA A 467 1.92 -16.58 2.50
N ALA A 468 1.03 -15.63 2.75
CA ALA A 468 0.36 -14.84 1.71
C ALA A 468 1.13 -13.60 1.26
N GLY A 469 2.21 -13.25 1.97
CA GLY A 469 3.06 -12.08 1.69
C GLY A 469 4.43 -12.46 1.12
N ASN A 470 5.15 -11.49 0.58
CA ASN A 470 6.52 -11.63 0.09
C ASN A 470 7.51 -11.28 1.20
N THR A 471 7.88 -12.27 2.02
CA THR A 471 8.62 -12.09 3.26
C THR A 471 9.52 -13.29 3.59
N VAL A 472 10.07 -13.33 4.79
CA VAL A 472 10.84 -14.48 5.32
C VAL A 472 10.19 -15.03 6.57
N ILE A 473 9.94 -16.34 6.58
CA ILE A 473 9.46 -17.08 7.74
C ILE A 473 10.63 -17.81 8.40
N VAL A 474 10.76 -17.69 9.72
CA VAL A 474 11.84 -18.32 10.51
C VAL A 474 11.29 -19.55 11.22
N ASN A 475 11.93 -20.72 11.03
CA ASN A 475 11.55 -21.99 11.68
C ASN A 475 10.05 -22.34 11.53
N SER A 476 9.42 -21.97 10.43
CA SER A 476 7.97 -22.06 10.17
C SER A 476 7.09 -21.33 11.20
N SER A 477 7.63 -20.37 11.94
CA SER A 477 6.87 -19.60 12.93
C SER A 477 6.21 -18.40 12.25
N ALA A 478 4.90 -18.31 12.33
CA ALA A 478 4.08 -17.19 11.86
C ALA A 478 3.04 -16.84 12.93
N LYS A 479 3.50 -16.76 14.18
CA LYS A 479 2.66 -16.40 15.32
C LYS A 479 2.25 -14.95 15.22
N ARG A 480 1.02 -14.68 15.56
CA ARG A 480 0.55 -13.35 15.92
C ARG A 480 0.49 -13.24 17.44
N GLY A 481 0.68 -12.03 17.95
CA GLY A 481 0.83 -11.81 19.38
C GLY A 481 -0.45 -11.88 20.18
N ASP A 482 -1.63 -11.89 19.56
CA ASP A 482 -2.93 -11.92 20.25
C ASP A 482 -3.98 -12.67 19.42
N THR A 483 -5.08 -13.00 20.08
CA THR A 483 -6.18 -13.83 19.57
C THR A 483 -7.30 -13.04 18.89
N SER A 484 -7.19 -11.72 18.75
CA SER A 484 -8.20 -10.90 18.09
C SER A 484 -8.23 -11.21 16.59
N VAL A 485 -9.36 -11.68 16.09
CA VAL A 485 -9.57 -12.00 14.68
C VAL A 485 -9.44 -10.76 13.76
N TRP A 486 -9.63 -9.56 14.31
CA TRP A 486 -9.70 -8.32 13.57
C TRP A 486 -8.42 -7.48 13.64
N ASN A 487 -7.51 -7.79 14.55
CA ASN A 487 -6.26 -7.06 14.75
C ASN A 487 -5.12 -8.08 14.80
N ASP A 488 -4.48 -8.31 13.66
CA ASP A 488 -3.26 -9.07 13.68
C ASP A 488 -2.16 -8.26 14.35
N ILE A 489 -1.66 -8.80 15.46
CA ILE A 489 -0.61 -8.14 16.21
C ILE A 489 0.74 -8.60 15.70
N MET A 490 1.45 -7.70 15.08
CA MET A 490 2.87 -7.82 14.78
C MET A 490 3.61 -6.59 15.32
N LYS A 491 4.90 -6.72 15.51
CA LYS A 491 5.73 -5.55 15.84
C LYS A 491 5.81 -4.63 14.63
N LYS A 492 5.86 -3.32 14.90
CA LYS A 492 6.01 -2.33 13.83
C LYS A 492 7.39 -2.42 13.19
N VAL A 493 7.41 -2.44 11.88
CA VAL A 493 8.63 -2.31 11.09
C VAL A 493 9.14 -0.86 11.17
N THR A 494 10.42 -0.71 11.50
CA THR A 494 11.08 0.59 11.58
C THR A 494 11.84 0.89 10.30
N LEU A 495 11.78 2.15 9.85
CA LEU A 495 12.64 2.64 8.78
C LEU A 495 14.02 2.97 9.35
N ASP A 496 15.05 2.27 8.87
CA ASP A 496 16.44 2.54 9.23
C ASP A 496 17.01 3.72 8.43
N ALA A 497 16.80 3.69 7.11
CA ALA A 497 17.23 4.72 6.17
C ALA A 497 16.51 4.59 4.82
N SER A 498 16.39 5.68 4.11
CA SER A 498 16.00 5.73 2.70
C SER A 498 16.66 6.90 1.98
N GLU A 499 16.85 6.77 0.69
CA GLU A 499 17.16 7.88 -0.19
C GLU A 499 16.29 7.73 -1.48
N PRO A 500 15.47 8.79 -1.76
CA PRO A 500 15.30 9.99 -0.93
C PRO A 500 14.64 9.68 0.43
N ALA A 501 14.84 10.57 1.38
CA ALA A 501 14.05 10.55 2.61
C ALA A 501 12.56 10.80 2.29
N PRO A 502 11.62 10.38 3.14
CA PRO A 502 10.20 10.63 2.91
C PRO A 502 9.92 12.11 2.63
N ASP A 503 9.12 12.36 1.60
CA ASP A 503 8.71 13.69 1.14
C ASP A 503 9.87 14.59 0.62
N GLU A 504 11.08 14.02 0.39
CA GLU A 504 12.22 14.72 -0.19
C GLU A 504 12.45 14.33 -1.66
N ALA A 505 13.19 15.18 -2.38
CA ALA A 505 13.62 14.91 -3.74
C ALA A 505 14.82 13.93 -3.76
N ALA A 506 14.82 13.02 -4.72
CA ALA A 506 15.95 12.11 -4.95
C ALA A 506 17.20 12.85 -5.44
N ILE A 507 18.38 12.49 -4.92
CA ILE A 507 19.66 13.01 -5.42
C ILE A 507 20.08 12.33 -6.73
N SER A 508 19.50 11.18 -7.04
CA SER A 508 19.78 10.40 -8.25
C SER A 508 18.48 10.09 -9.00
N LYS A 509 18.55 10.15 -10.33
CA LYS A 509 17.49 9.65 -11.19
C LYS A 509 17.55 8.13 -11.40
N ASP A 510 18.67 7.50 -11.08
CA ASP A 510 18.94 6.10 -11.40
C ASP A 510 18.94 5.19 -10.16
N PHE A 511 19.20 5.74 -8.96
CA PHE A 511 19.38 4.97 -7.73
C PHE A 511 18.49 5.47 -6.62
N LEU A 512 17.71 4.58 -6.02
CA LEU A 512 16.93 4.81 -4.81
C LEU A 512 17.05 3.57 -3.92
N PHE A 513 16.86 3.72 -2.62
CA PHE A 513 16.80 2.58 -1.71
C PHE A 513 15.98 2.88 -0.45
N SER A 514 15.50 1.81 0.20
CA SER A 514 15.08 1.85 1.59
C SER A 514 15.59 0.64 2.36
N SER A 515 15.86 0.82 3.65
CA SER A 515 16.25 -0.24 4.59
C SER A 515 15.33 -0.19 5.80
N GLN A 516 14.79 -1.34 6.19
CA GLN A 516 13.83 -1.49 7.27
C GLN A 516 14.19 -2.66 8.15
N THR A 517 13.92 -2.52 9.46
CA THR A 517 14.18 -3.55 10.47
C THR A 517 12.91 -3.93 11.21
N LEU A 518 12.71 -5.24 11.42
CA LEU A 518 11.67 -5.83 12.26
C LEU A 518 12.30 -6.61 13.39
N ASN A 519 12.07 -6.17 14.63
CA ASN A 519 12.35 -6.95 15.81
C ASN A 519 11.09 -7.73 16.20
N ASP A 520 10.94 -8.93 15.62
CA ASP A 520 9.73 -9.75 15.82
C ASP A 520 9.89 -10.66 17.03
N THR A 521 9.51 -10.15 18.20
CA THR A 521 9.57 -10.92 19.45
C THR A 521 8.51 -12.03 19.52
N TYR A 522 7.45 -11.99 18.71
CA TYR A 522 6.43 -13.05 18.64
C TYR A 522 6.96 -14.28 17.91
N ASN A 523 7.74 -14.07 16.86
CA ASN A 523 8.38 -15.13 16.08
C ASN A 523 9.86 -15.34 16.47
N ASN A 524 10.31 -14.70 17.55
CA ASN A 524 11.64 -14.83 18.13
C ASN A 524 12.76 -14.58 17.12
N CYS A 525 12.63 -13.52 16.30
CA CYS A 525 13.61 -13.22 15.25
C CYS A 525 13.85 -11.71 15.06
N LEU A 526 15.01 -11.41 14.49
CA LEU A 526 15.38 -10.10 13.97
C LEU A 526 15.54 -10.21 12.47
N GLN A 527 14.86 -9.30 11.75
CA GLN A 527 14.88 -9.22 10.31
C GLN A 527 15.23 -7.81 9.84
N GLN A 528 15.96 -7.71 8.72
CA GLN A 528 16.23 -6.46 8.04
C GLN A 528 16.10 -6.66 6.53
N ARG A 529 15.32 -5.80 5.88
CA ARG A 529 15.16 -5.80 4.43
C ARG A 529 15.67 -4.49 3.85
N THR A 530 16.59 -4.58 2.90
CA THR A 530 17.07 -3.44 2.11
C THR A 530 16.71 -3.67 0.66
N VAL A 531 15.94 -2.77 0.07
CA VAL A 531 15.58 -2.82 -1.35
C VAL A 531 16.24 -1.64 -2.05
N GLY A 532 17.12 -1.94 -3.00
CA GLY A 532 17.65 -0.97 -3.96
C GLY A 532 16.82 -0.98 -5.24
N MET A 533 16.38 0.19 -5.71
CA MET A 533 15.70 0.37 -7.00
C MET A 533 16.68 1.03 -7.96
N ILE A 534 17.05 0.31 -9.01
CA ILE A 534 18.18 0.68 -9.89
C ILE A 534 17.72 0.72 -11.33
N ARG A 535 17.69 1.91 -11.90
CA ARG A 535 17.36 2.14 -13.30
C ARG A 535 18.61 2.00 -14.17
N THR A 536 18.51 1.23 -15.25
CA THR A 536 19.62 0.99 -16.19
C THR A 536 19.43 1.73 -17.53
N SER A 537 18.20 2.09 -17.86
CA SER A 537 17.85 2.96 -18.98
C SER A 537 16.48 3.60 -18.76
N ASP A 538 16.01 4.40 -19.70
CA ASP A 538 14.65 4.95 -19.73
C ASP A 538 13.57 3.85 -19.66
N LYS A 539 13.85 2.64 -20.17
CA LYS A 539 12.90 1.53 -20.30
C LYS A 539 13.26 0.30 -19.50
N SER A 540 14.32 0.32 -18.72
CA SER A 540 14.78 -0.84 -17.96
C SER A 540 15.35 -0.48 -16.60
N GLY A 541 15.28 -1.44 -15.70
CA GLY A 541 15.82 -1.37 -14.36
C GLY A 541 15.48 -2.61 -13.56
N TYR A 542 16.04 -2.72 -12.36
CA TYR A 542 15.83 -3.85 -11.50
C TYR A 542 15.73 -3.41 -10.03
N TYR A 543 15.15 -4.28 -9.22
CA TYR A 543 15.15 -4.19 -7.75
C TYR A 543 16.18 -5.16 -7.22
N LEU A 544 17.02 -4.72 -6.29
CA LEU A 544 17.89 -5.62 -5.52
C LEU A 544 17.38 -5.72 -4.11
N ASP A 545 16.82 -6.86 -3.76
CA ASP A 545 16.35 -7.19 -2.41
C ASP A 545 17.45 -7.94 -1.64
N VAL A 546 17.85 -7.36 -0.52
CA VAL A 546 18.79 -7.97 0.44
C VAL A 546 18.07 -8.17 1.75
N PHE A 547 17.65 -9.41 2.01
CA PHE A 547 16.86 -9.75 3.20
C PHE A 547 17.70 -10.52 4.22
N ARG A 548 18.01 -9.86 5.35
CA ARG A 548 18.71 -10.45 6.50
C ARG A 548 17.73 -10.99 7.50
N SER A 549 18.01 -12.18 8.04
CA SER A 549 17.14 -12.82 9.04
C SER A 549 17.93 -13.71 9.99
N LYS A 550 17.67 -13.57 11.30
CA LYS A 550 18.23 -14.45 12.33
C LYS A 550 17.22 -14.69 13.45
N SER A 551 17.22 -15.91 14.01
CA SER A 551 16.47 -16.20 15.24
C SER A 551 17.26 -15.76 16.46
N TYR A 552 16.57 -15.31 17.51
CA TYR A 552 17.18 -15.12 18.84
C TYR A 552 17.45 -16.44 19.57
N GLY A 553 16.83 -17.53 19.11
CA GLY A 553 17.08 -18.90 19.56
C GLY A 553 17.86 -19.70 18.52
N THR A 554 17.42 -20.93 18.27
CA THR A 554 18.04 -21.82 17.29
C THR A 554 17.67 -21.37 15.85
N ASN A 555 18.66 -21.25 14.99
CA ASN A 555 18.46 -20.99 13.56
C ASN A 555 18.42 -22.33 12.81
N ASN A 556 17.25 -22.98 12.75
CA ASN A 556 17.11 -24.22 12.00
C ASN A 556 17.07 -23.95 10.51
N TYR A 557 16.13 -23.11 10.07
CA TYR A 557 15.99 -22.68 8.68
C TYR A 557 15.18 -21.39 8.56
N HIS A 558 15.41 -20.69 7.44
CA HIS A 558 14.68 -19.50 7.02
C HIS A 558 14.10 -19.75 5.64
N ASP A 559 12.82 -19.43 5.45
CA ASP A 559 12.10 -19.57 4.18
C ASP A 559 11.78 -18.20 3.61
N TYR A 560 12.44 -17.80 2.52
CA TYR A 560 12.08 -16.63 1.73
C TYR A 560 10.96 -17.00 0.76
N ILE A 561 9.90 -16.19 0.70
CA ILE A 561 8.70 -16.42 -0.10
C ILE A 561 8.53 -15.26 -1.07
N TYR A 562 8.20 -15.59 -2.32
CA TYR A 562 7.85 -14.61 -3.34
C TYR A 562 6.69 -15.10 -4.22
N HIS A 563 5.64 -14.28 -4.29
CA HIS A 563 4.46 -14.47 -5.14
C HIS A 563 4.56 -13.53 -6.33
N ASN A 564 4.24 -14.02 -7.51
CA ASN A 564 4.10 -13.19 -8.71
C ASN A 564 2.86 -13.60 -9.49
N ILE A 565 2.05 -12.64 -9.93
CA ILE A 565 0.97 -12.97 -10.86
C ILE A 565 1.56 -13.59 -12.12
N GLY A 566 0.88 -14.58 -12.70
CA GLY A 566 1.38 -15.24 -13.92
C GLY A 566 0.74 -16.59 -14.21
N ASP A 567 1.20 -17.18 -15.29
CA ASP A 567 0.78 -18.50 -15.70
C ASP A 567 1.70 -19.59 -15.17
N THR A 568 3.00 -19.33 -15.09
CA THR A 568 4.03 -20.29 -14.68
C THR A 568 5.22 -19.63 -14.02
N VAL A 569 5.95 -20.42 -13.21
CA VAL A 569 7.31 -20.12 -12.78
C VAL A 569 8.23 -21.28 -13.19
N THR A 570 9.37 -20.96 -13.80
CA THR A 570 10.41 -21.92 -14.17
C THR A 570 11.74 -21.52 -13.57
N MET A 571 12.59 -22.51 -13.25
CA MET A 571 13.90 -22.27 -12.66
C MET A 571 15.01 -22.91 -13.48
N LYS A 572 16.11 -22.13 -13.64
CA LYS A 572 17.33 -22.58 -14.29
C LYS A 572 18.52 -22.18 -13.44
N PHE A 573 19.57 -22.98 -13.48
CA PHE A 573 20.87 -22.54 -12.97
C PHE A 573 21.43 -21.37 -13.80
N ALA A 574 22.37 -20.64 -13.25
CA ALA A 574 23.02 -19.52 -13.95
C ALA A 574 23.68 -19.93 -15.27
N ASN A 575 24.03 -21.21 -15.45
CA ASN A 575 24.55 -21.78 -16.69
C ASN A 575 23.45 -22.23 -17.69
N ASN A 576 22.19 -21.86 -17.45
CA ASN A 576 20.98 -22.19 -18.23
C ASN A 576 20.48 -23.65 -18.14
N ALA A 577 21.15 -24.55 -17.41
CA ALA A 577 20.61 -25.88 -17.14
C ALA A 577 19.35 -25.79 -16.27
N VAL A 578 18.37 -26.67 -16.53
CA VAL A 578 17.12 -26.71 -15.72
C VAL A 578 17.44 -27.19 -14.31
N VAL A 579 16.89 -26.51 -13.30
CA VAL A 579 16.99 -26.96 -11.91
C VAL A 579 16.12 -28.21 -11.73
N PRO A 580 16.66 -29.34 -11.29
CA PRO A 580 15.87 -30.54 -11.03
C PRO A 580 14.95 -30.30 -9.82
N LEU A 581 13.65 -30.31 -10.05
CA LEU A 581 12.62 -30.15 -9.02
C LEU A 581 11.81 -31.45 -8.91
N THR A 582 11.59 -31.95 -7.72
CA THR A 582 10.82 -33.17 -7.43
C THR A 582 9.69 -32.88 -6.46
N SER A 583 8.60 -33.67 -6.52
CA SER A 583 7.46 -33.51 -5.62
C SER A 583 7.90 -33.48 -4.15
N SER A 584 7.34 -32.57 -3.39
CA SER A 584 7.73 -32.34 -1.99
C SER A 584 6.50 -32.15 -1.10
N ALA A 585 6.51 -32.73 0.09
CA ALA A 585 5.52 -32.49 1.13
C ALA A 585 5.78 -31.19 1.91
N ARG A 586 6.87 -30.47 1.62
CA ARG A 586 7.18 -29.18 2.24
C ARG A 586 6.11 -28.17 1.88
N TYR A 587 5.78 -27.29 2.82
CA TYR A 587 4.76 -26.24 2.62
C TYR A 587 3.34 -26.76 2.31
N THR A 588 2.99 -27.98 2.70
CA THR A 588 1.64 -28.53 2.47
C THR A 588 0.80 -28.61 3.74
N THR A 589 1.40 -28.40 4.89
CA THR A 589 0.73 -28.44 6.20
C THR A 589 1.27 -27.35 7.12
N ASP A 590 0.38 -26.76 7.91
CA ASP A 590 0.76 -25.84 8.97
C ASP A 590 1.25 -26.61 10.20
N ILE A 591 2.20 -26.01 10.92
CA ILE A 591 2.61 -26.49 12.24
C ILE A 591 1.55 -26.04 13.24
N THR A 592 1.00 -26.96 14.03
CA THR A 592 -0.13 -26.72 14.91
C THR A 592 0.03 -25.60 15.94
N SER A 593 1.26 -25.25 16.33
CA SER A 593 1.56 -24.17 17.28
C SER A 593 1.79 -22.80 16.62
N SER A 594 1.89 -22.74 15.30
CA SER A 594 2.08 -21.48 14.57
C SER A 594 1.48 -21.61 13.17
N VAL A 595 0.36 -20.91 12.96
CA VAL A 595 -0.31 -20.93 11.66
C VAL A 595 0.52 -20.09 10.68
N SER A 596 1.08 -20.73 9.66
CA SER A 596 1.86 -20.07 8.60
C SER A 596 1.08 -19.85 7.31
N GLY A 597 0.00 -20.61 7.10
CA GLY A 597 -0.80 -20.62 5.86
C GLY A 597 -0.26 -21.59 4.80
N TRP A 598 0.72 -22.43 5.12
CA TRP A 598 1.30 -23.38 4.17
C TRP A 598 0.31 -24.38 3.56
N LYS A 599 -0.73 -24.77 4.31
CA LYS A 599 -1.78 -25.69 3.84
C LYS A 599 -2.54 -25.21 2.59
N TYR A 600 -2.41 -23.93 2.24
CA TYR A 600 -3.01 -23.38 1.03
C TYR A 600 -2.12 -23.48 -0.20
N PHE A 601 -0.86 -23.88 -0.04
CA PHE A 601 0.01 -24.14 -1.19
C PHE A 601 -0.26 -25.52 -1.77
N SER A 602 -0.20 -25.61 -3.08
CA SER A 602 -0.39 -26.85 -3.83
C SER A 602 0.73 -27.03 -4.87
N LYS A 603 0.84 -28.24 -5.44
CA LYS A 603 1.80 -28.58 -6.49
C LYS A 603 3.25 -28.22 -6.12
N VAL A 604 3.61 -28.44 -4.87
CA VAL A 604 4.95 -28.11 -4.39
C VAL A 604 5.97 -29.07 -4.95
N ILE A 605 6.98 -28.51 -5.61
CA ILE A 605 8.17 -29.25 -6.06
C ILE A 605 9.42 -28.52 -5.59
N SER A 606 10.44 -29.28 -5.15
CA SER A 606 11.64 -28.73 -4.52
C SER A 606 12.91 -29.32 -5.10
N SER A 607 13.98 -28.51 -5.12
CA SER A 607 15.34 -28.97 -5.46
C SER A 607 16.02 -29.61 -4.24
N MET A 608 17.09 -30.32 -4.49
CA MET A 608 18.13 -30.55 -3.49
C MET A 608 18.87 -29.25 -3.19
N ALA A 609 19.58 -29.23 -2.07
CA ALA A 609 20.42 -28.08 -1.70
C ALA A 609 21.53 -27.89 -2.77
N THR A 610 21.71 -26.64 -3.19
CA THR A 610 22.77 -26.27 -4.15
C THR A 610 23.41 -24.95 -3.74
N THR A 611 24.68 -24.77 -4.09
CA THR A 611 25.40 -23.50 -4.00
C THR A 611 25.45 -22.75 -5.33
N ASP A 612 24.89 -23.31 -6.40
CA ASP A 612 24.85 -22.66 -7.70
C ASP A 612 23.85 -21.50 -7.72
N GLY A 613 24.13 -20.51 -8.53
CA GLY A 613 23.19 -19.43 -8.80
C GLY A 613 21.95 -19.98 -9.54
N VAL A 614 20.77 -19.49 -9.16
CA VAL A 614 19.49 -19.89 -9.75
C VAL A 614 18.75 -18.66 -10.28
N ASN A 615 18.21 -18.81 -11.49
CA ASN A 615 17.35 -17.80 -12.12
C ASN A 615 15.92 -18.36 -12.22
N ALA A 616 14.95 -17.60 -11.70
CA ALA A 616 13.53 -17.92 -11.86
C ALA A 616 12.88 -16.96 -12.86
N LEU A 617 11.99 -17.51 -13.69
CA LEU A 617 11.22 -16.74 -14.65
C LEU A 617 9.73 -16.95 -14.40
N PHE A 618 9.05 -15.90 -13.98
CA PHE A 618 7.60 -15.83 -13.92
C PHE A 618 7.07 -15.28 -15.25
N SER A 619 6.14 -16.00 -15.85
CA SER A 619 5.65 -15.70 -17.19
C SER A 619 4.18 -15.31 -17.17
N LEU A 620 3.88 -14.12 -17.71
CA LEU A 620 2.54 -13.65 -18.01
C LEU A 620 2.32 -13.79 -19.53
N ASN A 621 2.00 -15.00 -19.97
CA ASN A 621 1.99 -15.39 -21.40
C ASN A 621 0.98 -14.60 -22.22
N THR A 622 -0.21 -14.32 -21.68
CA THR A 622 -1.27 -13.57 -22.37
C THR A 622 -0.82 -12.15 -22.74
N VAL A 623 -0.08 -11.49 -21.86
CA VAL A 623 0.37 -10.10 -22.06
C VAL A 623 1.85 -10.01 -22.46
N LYS A 624 2.55 -11.13 -22.57
CA LYS A 624 3.98 -11.25 -22.91
C LYS A 624 4.89 -10.41 -22.02
N LYS A 625 4.61 -10.42 -20.73
CA LYS A 625 5.36 -9.74 -19.67
C LYS A 625 5.96 -10.77 -18.73
N TYR A 626 7.07 -10.42 -18.10
CA TYR A 626 7.85 -11.37 -17.32
C TYR A 626 8.43 -10.68 -16.09
N MET A 627 8.61 -11.46 -15.02
CA MET A 627 9.50 -11.11 -13.91
C MET A 627 10.65 -12.10 -13.89
N ASN A 628 11.86 -11.60 -14.10
CA ASN A 628 13.08 -12.38 -13.96
C ASN A 628 13.63 -12.18 -12.56
N VAL A 629 14.01 -13.28 -11.89
CA VAL A 629 14.58 -13.22 -10.54
C VAL A 629 15.92 -13.94 -10.56
N PHE A 630 16.98 -13.23 -10.20
CA PHE A 630 18.34 -13.74 -10.21
C PHE A 630 18.84 -13.90 -8.77
N MET A 631 19.19 -15.11 -8.38
CA MET A 631 19.78 -15.47 -7.10
C MET A 631 21.23 -15.88 -7.30
N PRO A 632 22.21 -15.18 -6.68
CA PRO A 632 23.63 -15.48 -6.87
C PRO A 632 24.03 -16.80 -6.22
N SER A 633 25.10 -17.40 -6.75
CA SER A 633 25.79 -18.57 -6.17
C SER A 633 26.51 -18.25 -4.86
N GLY A 634 26.94 -19.30 -4.13
CA GLY A 634 27.85 -19.21 -2.98
C GLY A 634 27.24 -19.63 -1.64
N VAL A 635 25.93 -19.57 -1.45
CA VAL A 635 25.25 -20.05 -0.25
C VAL A 635 24.40 -21.26 -0.59
N SER A 636 24.54 -22.34 0.24
CA SER A 636 23.73 -23.55 0.04
C SER A 636 22.26 -23.29 0.34
N ARG A 637 21.40 -23.48 -0.65
CA ARG A 637 19.95 -23.23 -0.59
C ARG A 637 19.15 -24.28 -1.33
N GLU A 638 17.92 -24.51 -0.89
CA GLU A 638 16.93 -25.32 -1.58
C GLU A 638 15.87 -24.41 -2.19
N TYR A 639 15.52 -24.64 -3.42
CA TYR A 639 14.55 -23.87 -4.17
C TYR A 639 13.28 -24.67 -4.40
N SER A 640 12.12 -24.02 -4.24
CA SER A 640 10.85 -24.68 -4.53
C SER A 640 9.94 -23.77 -5.34
N THR A 641 9.07 -24.40 -6.13
CA THR A 641 7.91 -23.72 -6.70
C THR A 641 6.64 -24.31 -6.12
N ALA A 642 5.64 -23.48 -5.99
CA ALA A 642 4.31 -23.86 -5.51
C ALA A 642 3.25 -23.04 -6.25
N VAL A 643 1.99 -23.36 -5.96
CA VAL A 643 0.82 -22.64 -6.44
C VAL A 643 -0.02 -22.26 -5.24
N ALA A 644 -0.21 -20.96 -5.05
CA ALA A 644 -1.03 -20.35 -4.02
C ALA A 644 -2.45 -20.04 -4.52
N PRO A 645 -3.40 -19.69 -3.65
CA PRO A 645 -4.70 -19.17 -4.05
C PRO A 645 -4.61 -17.99 -5.01
N PRO A 646 -5.68 -17.69 -5.77
CA PRO A 646 -5.72 -16.52 -6.62
C PRO A 646 -5.48 -15.23 -5.85
N THR A 647 -4.71 -14.30 -6.43
CA THR A 647 -4.52 -12.96 -5.88
C THR A 647 -5.74 -12.10 -6.21
N TYR A 648 -6.39 -11.57 -5.18
CA TYR A 648 -7.56 -10.70 -5.35
C TYR A 648 -7.19 -9.42 -6.10
N GLU A 649 -8.13 -8.97 -6.96
CA GLU A 649 -7.98 -7.74 -7.76
C GLU A 649 -6.65 -7.64 -8.51
N ALA A 650 -6.07 -8.79 -8.87
CA ALA A 650 -4.97 -8.83 -9.79
C ALA A 650 -5.42 -8.32 -11.17
N GLU A 651 -4.47 -8.06 -12.03
CA GLU A 651 -4.72 -7.67 -13.41
C GLU A 651 -5.71 -8.66 -14.09
N SER A 652 -6.62 -8.16 -14.93
CA SER A 652 -7.85 -8.86 -15.37
C SER A 652 -7.66 -10.29 -15.90
N ASN A 653 -6.49 -10.59 -16.48
CA ASN A 653 -6.20 -11.93 -16.97
C ASN A 653 -5.79 -12.92 -15.87
N TYR A 654 -5.53 -12.43 -14.65
CA TYR A 654 -4.90 -13.20 -13.56
C TYR A 654 -5.70 -13.25 -12.26
N TYR A 655 -6.72 -12.40 -12.06
CA TYR A 655 -7.47 -12.32 -10.80
C TYR A 655 -8.20 -13.60 -10.37
N LYS A 656 -8.48 -14.52 -11.30
CA LYS A 656 -9.07 -15.84 -11.04
C LYS A 656 -8.08 -17.01 -11.19
N LYS A 657 -6.84 -16.72 -11.54
CA LYS A 657 -5.81 -17.75 -11.68
C LYS A 657 -5.04 -17.90 -10.38
N ASN A 658 -4.71 -19.11 -10.03
CA ASN A 658 -3.83 -19.40 -8.93
C ASN A 658 -2.48 -18.71 -9.12
N THR A 659 -1.91 -18.20 -8.05
CA THR A 659 -0.68 -17.40 -8.08
C THR A 659 0.55 -18.31 -8.01
N PRO A 660 1.48 -18.24 -8.97
CA PRO A 660 2.77 -18.91 -8.88
C PRO A 660 3.61 -18.37 -7.72
N VAL A 661 4.26 -19.28 -7.00
CA VAL A 661 5.09 -18.96 -5.83
C VAL A 661 6.47 -19.57 -6.00
N MET A 662 7.49 -18.83 -5.61
CA MET A 662 8.85 -19.30 -5.40
C MET A 662 9.18 -19.26 -3.90
N THR A 663 9.80 -20.31 -3.37
CA THR A 663 10.38 -20.29 -2.02
C THR A 663 11.85 -20.67 -2.05
N ILE A 664 12.62 -20.08 -1.15
CA ILE A 664 14.07 -20.38 -0.98
C ILE A 664 14.29 -20.72 0.49
N ARG A 665 14.70 -21.97 0.77
CA ARG A 665 15.08 -22.38 2.12
C ARG A 665 16.58 -22.33 2.32
N GLN A 666 17.00 -21.68 3.39
CA GLN A 666 18.37 -21.67 3.88
C GLN A 666 18.43 -22.25 5.28
N TYR A 667 19.31 -23.24 5.50
CA TYR A 667 19.58 -23.77 6.83
C TYR A 667 20.62 -22.90 7.55
N GLY A 668 20.48 -22.80 8.87
CA GLY A 668 21.25 -21.86 9.67
C GLY A 668 20.70 -20.43 9.55
N GLU A 669 21.45 -19.46 10.00
CA GLU A 669 21.08 -18.05 9.93
C GLU A 669 21.20 -17.47 8.51
N ALA A 670 20.44 -16.43 8.23
CA ALA A 670 20.47 -15.65 7.01
C ALA A 670 20.79 -14.16 7.28
N TRP A 671 21.56 -13.86 8.31
CA TRP A 671 21.97 -12.49 8.66
C TRP A 671 23.28 -12.11 7.99
N ASP A 672 24.32 -12.90 8.22
CA ASP A 672 25.63 -12.72 7.57
C ASP A 672 25.64 -13.27 6.14
N ARG A 673 24.69 -14.14 5.81
CA ARG A 673 24.46 -14.73 4.47
C ARG A 673 23.03 -14.45 4.00
N PRO A 674 22.65 -13.18 3.81
CA PRO A 674 21.28 -12.79 3.48
C PRO A 674 20.77 -13.41 2.18
N PHE A 675 19.45 -13.48 2.06
CA PHE A 675 18.85 -13.70 0.76
C PHE A 675 19.12 -12.49 -0.12
N ILE A 676 19.61 -12.73 -1.34
CA ILE A 676 19.80 -11.72 -2.38
C ILE A 676 19.02 -12.15 -3.60
N CYS A 677 18.09 -11.28 -4.03
CA CYS A 677 17.30 -11.48 -5.24
C CYS A 677 17.32 -10.19 -6.05
N ALA A 678 17.76 -10.26 -7.30
CA ALA A 678 17.59 -9.17 -8.25
C ALA A 678 16.34 -9.46 -9.09
N PHE A 679 15.35 -8.57 -9.03
CA PHE A 679 14.07 -8.68 -9.75
C PHE A 679 14.09 -7.73 -10.94
N GLU A 680 13.97 -8.24 -12.15
CA GLU A 680 13.86 -7.44 -13.36
C GLU A 680 12.53 -7.70 -14.07
N PRO A 681 11.58 -6.75 -14.04
CA PRO A 681 10.42 -6.79 -14.92
C PRO A 681 10.86 -6.58 -16.37
N SER A 682 10.42 -7.45 -17.30
CA SER A 682 10.80 -7.36 -18.71
C SER A 682 9.62 -7.57 -19.65
N ILE A 683 9.69 -6.95 -20.82
CA ILE A 683 8.87 -7.26 -21.98
C ILE A 683 9.68 -8.21 -22.86
N GLY A 684 9.20 -9.44 -23.04
CA GLY A 684 9.96 -10.51 -23.70
C GLY A 684 10.87 -11.27 -22.71
N THR A 685 11.37 -12.41 -23.19
CA THR A 685 12.10 -13.40 -22.37
C THR A 685 13.59 -13.11 -22.19
N ASN A 686 14.11 -12.05 -22.81
CA ASN A 686 15.53 -11.68 -22.73
C ASN A 686 15.73 -10.48 -21.78
N PRO A 687 16.04 -10.72 -20.49
CA PRO A 687 16.28 -9.65 -19.52
C PRO A 687 17.56 -8.89 -19.86
N THR A 688 17.66 -7.65 -19.38
CA THR A 688 18.90 -6.85 -19.50
C THR A 688 19.98 -7.30 -18.52
N VAL A 689 19.59 -7.73 -17.31
CA VAL A 689 20.50 -8.35 -16.32
C VAL A 689 21.04 -9.65 -16.88
N LYS A 690 22.38 -9.82 -16.84
CA LYS A 690 23.09 -11.00 -17.35
C LYS A 690 23.72 -11.84 -16.25
N SER A 691 24.24 -11.21 -15.19
CA SER A 691 24.78 -11.92 -14.03
C SER A 691 24.58 -11.15 -12.75
N VAL A 692 24.46 -11.90 -11.66
CA VAL A 692 24.42 -11.38 -10.29
C VAL A 692 25.40 -12.20 -9.46
N GLU A 693 26.35 -11.55 -8.82
CA GLU A 693 27.42 -12.15 -8.00
C GLU A 693 27.38 -11.55 -6.61
N GLN A 694 27.67 -12.33 -5.57
CA GLN A 694 27.73 -11.80 -4.20
C GLN A 694 28.96 -10.90 -4.00
N LEU A 695 28.78 -9.81 -3.28
CA LEU A 695 29.89 -9.03 -2.73
C LEU A 695 30.19 -9.52 -1.31
N MET A 696 31.46 -9.85 -1.08
CA MET A 696 31.91 -10.44 0.18
C MET A 696 32.79 -9.46 0.96
N ASN A 697 32.51 -9.30 2.27
CA ASN A 697 33.37 -8.63 3.23
C ASN A 697 33.83 -9.67 4.28
N GLY A 698 34.98 -10.28 4.04
CA GLY A 698 35.36 -11.50 4.76
C GLY A 698 34.38 -12.65 4.47
N THR A 699 33.71 -13.14 5.50
CA THR A 699 32.71 -14.22 5.40
C THR A 699 31.30 -13.71 5.24
N LYS A 700 31.07 -12.38 5.34
CA LYS A 700 29.76 -11.76 5.26
C LYS A 700 29.43 -11.33 3.84
N VAL A 701 28.21 -11.58 3.43
CA VAL A 701 27.68 -11.08 2.17
C VAL A 701 27.12 -9.68 2.39
N VAL A 702 27.60 -8.71 1.60
CA VAL A 702 27.30 -7.28 1.76
C VAL A 702 26.69 -6.65 0.49
N GLY A 703 26.02 -7.43 -0.32
CA GLY A 703 25.36 -6.93 -1.53
C GLY A 703 25.66 -7.78 -2.76
N ALA A 704 25.52 -7.19 -3.94
CA ALA A 704 25.73 -7.87 -5.21
C ALA A 704 26.40 -6.98 -6.27
N LYS A 705 27.22 -7.63 -7.10
CA LYS A 705 27.65 -7.12 -8.40
C LYS A 705 26.69 -7.57 -9.46
N VAL A 706 26.07 -6.63 -10.14
CA VAL A 706 25.08 -6.89 -11.20
C VAL A 706 25.63 -6.40 -12.53
N ILE A 707 25.63 -7.27 -13.54
CA ILE A 707 26.01 -6.91 -14.91
C ILE A 707 24.76 -6.91 -15.77
N SER A 708 24.52 -5.79 -16.44
CA SER A 708 23.41 -5.61 -17.38
C SER A 708 23.94 -5.22 -18.76
N ILE A 709 23.24 -5.66 -19.81
CA ILE A 709 23.50 -5.21 -21.18
C ILE A 709 22.26 -4.51 -21.72
N VAL A 710 22.38 -3.20 -21.97
CA VAL A 710 21.28 -2.36 -22.41
C VAL A 710 21.68 -1.65 -23.71
N ASN A 711 20.99 -1.94 -24.81
CA ASN A 711 21.30 -1.37 -26.12
C ASN A 711 22.79 -1.53 -26.53
N GLY A 712 23.39 -2.69 -26.21
CA GLY A 712 24.80 -2.98 -26.49
C GLY A 712 25.80 -2.36 -25.51
N ILE A 713 25.33 -1.59 -24.52
CA ILE A 713 26.18 -0.98 -23.48
C ILE A 713 26.22 -1.94 -22.29
N THR A 714 27.42 -2.32 -21.86
CA THR A 714 27.64 -3.06 -20.62
C THR A 714 27.63 -2.09 -19.44
N ILE A 715 26.73 -2.36 -18.49
CA ILE A 715 26.62 -1.64 -17.22
C ILE A 715 27.02 -2.61 -16.12
N THR A 716 27.93 -2.23 -15.25
CA THR A 716 28.30 -2.98 -14.05
C THR A 716 27.98 -2.16 -12.82
N ASP A 717 27.11 -2.70 -11.95
CA ASP A 717 26.74 -2.11 -10.68
C ASP A 717 27.31 -2.95 -9.53
N TRP A 718 28.13 -2.37 -8.67
CA TRP A 718 28.47 -2.89 -7.35
C TRP A 718 27.50 -2.27 -6.35
N VAL A 719 26.47 -2.99 -5.99
CA VAL A 719 25.45 -2.54 -5.05
C VAL A 719 25.80 -3.07 -3.67
N ILE A 720 26.23 -2.18 -2.80
CA ILE A 720 26.70 -2.49 -1.46
C ILE A 720 25.57 -2.22 -0.46
N SER A 721 25.22 -3.23 0.34
CA SER A 721 24.20 -3.16 1.39
C SER A 721 24.77 -3.77 2.66
N GLN A 722 24.97 -2.95 3.68
CA GLN A 722 25.46 -3.35 4.99
C GLN A 722 24.35 -3.18 6.05
N GLU A 723 24.49 -3.85 7.19
CA GLU A 723 23.47 -3.81 8.25
C GLU A 723 23.38 -2.45 8.97
N ALA A 724 24.48 -1.66 8.97
CA ALA A 724 24.56 -0.37 9.65
C ALA A 724 25.40 0.65 8.88
N ALA A 725 25.17 1.94 9.12
CA ALA A 725 25.83 3.03 8.41
C ALA A 725 27.31 3.26 8.79
N ASN A 726 27.77 2.70 9.91
CA ASN A 726 29.14 2.84 10.39
C ASN A 726 30.06 1.67 9.98
N MET A 727 29.58 0.77 9.15
CA MET A 727 30.36 -0.38 8.68
C MET A 727 31.15 -0.03 7.42
N THR A 728 32.35 -0.63 7.29
CA THR A 728 33.21 -0.44 6.14
C THR A 728 33.33 -1.74 5.33
N TYR A 729 33.08 -1.64 4.05
CA TYR A 729 33.37 -2.65 3.03
C TYR A 729 34.59 -2.26 2.24
N THR A 730 35.53 -3.20 2.03
CA THR A 730 36.70 -3.02 1.18
C THR A 730 36.84 -4.20 0.24
N ASN A 731 36.93 -3.89 -1.06
CA ASN A 731 37.27 -4.85 -2.11
C ASN A 731 38.51 -4.36 -2.87
N ILE A 732 39.66 -4.94 -2.53
CA ILE A 732 40.95 -4.55 -3.11
C ILE A 732 40.98 -4.86 -4.60
N ALA A 733 40.40 -5.98 -5.03
CA ALA A 733 40.45 -6.40 -6.43
C ALA A 733 39.66 -5.48 -7.37
N GLU A 734 38.58 -4.87 -6.87
CA GLU A 734 37.71 -3.92 -7.60
C GLU A 734 38.04 -2.46 -7.23
N ALA A 735 39.01 -2.24 -6.34
CA ALA A 735 39.42 -0.93 -5.82
C ALA A 735 38.25 -0.11 -5.23
N ILE A 736 37.37 -0.77 -4.48
CA ILE A 736 36.22 -0.16 -3.83
C ILE A 736 36.42 -0.14 -2.33
N THR A 737 36.16 1.01 -1.70
CA THR A 737 36.00 1.14 -0.24
C THR A 737 34.75 1.97 0.03
N PHE A 738 33.85 1.44 0.86
CA PHE A 738 32.60 2.10 1.20
C PHE A 738 32.34 2.03 2.71
N THR A 739 32.12 3.18 3.34
CA THR A 739 31.65 3.27 4.72
C THR A 739 30.20 3.78 4.72
N GLY A 740 29.27 2.90 5.06
CA GLY A 740 27.85 3.23 4.99
C GLY A 740 26.94 2.00 5.03
N ARG A 741 25.64 2.24 4.99
CA ARG A 741 24.60 1.21 4.89
C ARG A 741 24.32 0.80 3.44
N PHE A 742 24.15 1.80 2.54
CA PHE A 742 23.82 1.54 1.14
C PHE A 742 24.60 2.47 0.21
N GLY A 743 25.27 1.90 -0.78
CA GLY A 743 26.00 2.61 -1.80
C GLY A 743 26.09 1.83 -3.11
N VAL A 744 26.29 2.55 -4.22
CA VAL A 744 26.45 1.96 -5.56
C VAL A 744 27.65 2.57 -6.27
N VAL A 745 28.48 1.70 -6.82
CA VAL A 745 29.44 2.06 -7.87
C VAL A 745 28.90 1.56 -9.19
N ARG A 746 28.73 2.43 -10.16
CA ARG A 746 28.33 2.06 -11.53
C ARG A 746 29.42 2.40 -12.51
N THR A 747 29.73 1.45 -13.40
CA THR A 747 30.50 1.73 -14.61
C THR A 747 29.66 1.41 -15.84
N SER A 748 29.75 2.22 -16.88
CA SER A 748 29.16 1.96 -18.19
C SER A 748 30.16 2.30 -19.29
N VAL A 749 30.31 1.38 -20.25
CA VAL A 749 31.25 1.56 -21.37
C VAL A 749 30.47 1.85 -22.63
N GLN A 750 30.64 3.04 -23.17
CA GLN A 750 29.98 3.46 -24.41
C GLN A 750 31.04 4.16 -25.32
N ASN A 751 31.13 3.69 -26.56
CA ASN A 751 32.06 4.28 -27.58
C ASN A 751 33.52 4.43 -27.07
N GLY A 752 34.01 3.44 -26.34
CA GLY A 752 35.37 3.44 -25.79
C GLY A 752 35.60 4.40 -24.60
N LYS A 753 34.56 5.09 -24.12
CA LYS A 753 34.61 5.91 -22.91
C LYS A 753 33.93 5.17 -21.76
N THR A 754 34.53 5.20 -20.59
CA THR A 754 33.94 4.66 -19.38
C THR A 754 33.36 5.79 -18.56
N LYS A 755 32.04 5.77 -18.35
CA LYS A 755 31.36 6.63 -17.38
C LYS A 755 31.28 5.93 -16.04
N VAL A 756 31.65 6.64 -14.97
CA VAL A 756 31.55 6.15 -13.59
C VAL A 756 30.52 7.00 -12.84
N SER A 757 29.70 6.33 -12.03
CA SER A 757 28.81 6.99 -11.07
C SER A 757 29.02 6.38 -9.69
N LEU A 758 29.27 7.23 -8.71
CA LEU A 758 29.36 6.89 -7.29
C LEU A 758 28.12 7.43 -6.60
N TYR A 759 27.39 6.57 -5.89
CA TYR A 759 26.20 6.92 -5.15
C TYR A 759 26.30 6.42 -3.71
N ILE A 760 26.11 7.33 -2.75
CA ILE A 760 25.91 7.03 -1.34
C ILE A 760 24.45 7.29 -1.04
N GLY A 761 23.68 6.25 -0.77
CA GLY A 761 22.31 6.38 -0.31
C GLY A 761 22.24 6.65 1.19
N ASN A 762 23.08 5.98 1.97
CA ASN A 762 23.24 6.24 3.41
C ASN A 762 24.64 5.78 3.85
N GLY A 763 25.52 6.73 4.16
CA GLY A 763 26.90 6.46 4.56
C GLY A 763 27.72 7.73 4.69
N SER A 764 29.04 7.57 4.82
CA SER A 764 29.96 8.69 4.99
C SER A 764 30.91 8.88 3.79
N SER A 765 31.37 7.78 3.17
CA SER A 765 32.34 7.86 2.07
C SER A 765 32.27 6.66 1.14
N LEU A 766 32.50 6.90 -0.14
CA LEU A 766 32.63 5.87 -1.17
C LEU A 766 33.82 6.20 -2.06
N GLN A 767 34.74 5.27 -2.16
CA GLN A 767 35.90 5.35 -3.01
C GLN A 767 35.83 4.27 -4.11
N PHE A 768 36.20 4.66 -5.32
CA PHE A 768 36.42 3.76 -6.45
C PHE A 768 37.70 4.22 -7.20
N ASN A 769 38.70 3.36 -7.22
CA ASN A 769 40.06 3.73 -7.60
C ASN A 769 40.52 4.98 -6.81
N ASP A 770 41.07 6.00 -7.50
CA ASP A 770 41.50 7.26 -6.88
C ASP A 770 40.37 8.27 -6.64
N SER A 771 39.15 7.95 -7.08
CA SER A 771 38.02 8.88 -6.95
C SER A 771 37.24 8.63 -5.66
N VAL A 772 37.11 9.66 -4.84
CA VAL A 772 36.39 9.63 -3.57
C VAL A 772 35.14 10.50 -3.67
N LEU A 773 34.03 10.00 -3.15
CA LEU A 773 32.84 10.73 -2.83
C LEU A 773 32.64 10.75 -1.31
N ILE A 774 32.55 11.94 -0.74
CA ILE A 774 32.20 12.15 0.68
C ILE A 774 30.72 12.55 0.72
N ALA A 775 29.97 11.96 1.63
CA ALA A 775 28.57 12.28 1.82
C ALA A 775 28.36 13.71 2.35
N ASN A 776 27.21 14.26 2.05
CA ASN A 776 26.74 15.53 2.60
C ASN A 776 26.19 15.37 4.04
N SER A 777 25.65 16.45 4.59
CA SER A 777 25.07 16.46 5.96
C SER A 777 23.85 15.52 6.13
N LYS A 778 23.24 15.05 5.05
CA LYS A 778 22.15 14.05 5.06
C LYS A 778 22.66 12.61 4.93
N ASN A 779 23.96 12.37 5.01
CA ASN A 779 24.61 11.10 4.82
C ASN A 779 24.37 10.46 3.44
N ASN A 780 24.16 11.29 2.41
CA ASN A 780 23.99 10.83 1.03
C ASN A 780 24.89 11.63 0.07
N GLY A 781 25.06 11.15 -1.17
CA GLY A 781 25.88 11.82 -2.15
C GLY A 781 25.85 11.17 -3.53
N LEU A 782 26.09 11.96 -4.57
CA LEU A 782 26.19 11.49 -5.95
C LEU A 782 27.34 12.20 -6.66
N LYS A 783 28.19 11.43 -7.36
CA LYS A 783 29.25 11.95 -8.20
C LYS A 783 29.32 11.13 -9.48
N SER A 784 29.32 11.79 -10.63
CA SER A 784 29.50 11.11 -11.92
C SER A 784 30.63 11.80 -12.69
N PHE A 785 31.44 11.00 -13.36
CA PHE A 785 32.54 11.48 -14.16
C PHE A 785 32.87 10.52 -15.31
N ASP A 786 33.42 11.04 -16.36
CA ASP A 786 33.94 10.24 -17.45
C ASP A 786 35.44 9.96 -17.21
N VAL A 787 35.81 8.70 -17.30
CA VAL A 787 37.20 8.32 -17.41
C VAL A 787 37.57 8.56 -18.87
N VAL A 788 38.17 9.72 -19.17
CA VAL A 788 38.71 9.99 -20.49
C VAL A 788 39.81 8.98 -20.73
N GLY A 789 39.62 8.11 -21.72
CA GLY A 789 40.55 7.01 -21.97
C GLY A 789 42.00 7.47 -22.21
N THR A 790 42.84 7.32 -21.25
CA THR A 790 43.81 6.24 -21.43
C THR A 790 42.94 5.00 -21.39
N ALA A 791 42.83 4.29 -22.50
CA ALA A 791 42.37 2.93 -22.48
C ALA A 791 42.84 2.33 -21.15
N ILE A 792 41.95 1.78 -20.32
CA ILE A 792 42.38 0.62 -19.56
C ILE A 792 42.77 -0.31 -20.68
N GLN A 793 44.02 -0.19 -21.11
CA GLN A 793 44.65 -1.34 -21.64
C GLN A 793 44.46 -2.34 -20.50
N VAL A 794 43.44 -3.23 -20.66
CA VAL A 794 43.74 -4.59 -20.29
C VAL A 794 45.06 -4.78 -21.01
N ASN A 795 46.15 -4.60 -20.25
CA ASN A 795 47.49 -4.81 -20.75
C ASN A 795 47.47 -6.29 -21.03
N THR A 796 46.89 -6.66 -22.17
CA THR A 796 47.11 -7.97 -22.80
C THR A 796 48.58 -8.16 -23.14
N THR A 797 49.38 -7.17 -22.75
CA THR A 797 50.85 -7.14 -22.83
C THR A 797 51.44 -6.80 -21.45
N SER A 798 50.84 -7.18 -20.31
CA SER A 798 51.71 -7.36 -19.14
C SER A 798 52.76 -8.37 -19.56
N LYS A 799 54.01 -7.90 -19.65
CA LYS A 799 55.11 -8.80 -19.90
C LYS A 799 55.22 -9.89 -18.83
N LEU A 800 54.63 -9.63 -17.62
CA LEU A 800 54.55 -10.59 -16.54
C LEU A 800 53.24 -11.41 -16.65
N ARG A 801 53.36 -12.72 -16.76
CA ARG A 801 52.23 -13.65 -16.70
C ARG A 801 52.66 -15.07 -16.39
N ILE A 802 51.75 -15.91 -15.95
CA ILE A 802 51.96 -17.36 -15.90
C ILE A 802 51.16 -18.05 -17.01
N SER A 803 51.71 -19.16 -17.53
CA SER A 803 50.99 -20.05 -18.43
C SER A 803 51.39 -21.50 -18.19
N PRO A 804 50.48 -22.49 -18.37
CA PRO A 804 49.04 -22.34 -18.55
C PRO A 804 48.33 -21.99 -17.22
N THR A 805 47.10 -21.46 -17.32
CA THR A 805 46.27 -21.17 -16.15
C THR A 805 45.50 -22.41 -15.60
N ILE A 806 45.49 -23.49 -16.34
CA ILE A 806 45.12 -24.84 -15.89
C ILE A 806 46.26 -25.74 -16.19
N THR A 807 46.80 -26.41 -15.19
CA THR A 807 47.98 -27.21 -15.30
C THR A 807 47.87 -28.56 -14.59
N SER A 808 48.59 -29.60 -15.06
CA SER A 808 48.72 -30.88 -14.37
C SER A 808 49.92 -30.89 -13.39
N GLY A 809 50.66 -29.81 -13.25
CA GLY A 809 51.78 -29.75 -12.30
C GLY A 809 52.86 -28.73 -12.57
N LYS A 810 52.87 -28.05 -13.74
CA LYS A 810 53.90 -27.08 -14.05
C LYS A 810 53.30 -25.81 -14.63
N ILE A 811 53.80 -24.64 -14.20
CA ILE A 811 53.48 -23.33 -14.79
C ILE A 811 54.79 -22.68 -15.27
N THR A 812 54.70 -21.89 -16.33
CA THR A 812 55.80 -21.10 -16.87
C THR A 812 55.58 -19.65 -16.50
N ILE A 813 56.60 -18.99 -15.96
CA ILE A 813 56.62 -17.55 -15.73
C ILE A 813 57.13 -16.87 -16.99
N ASN A 814 56.34 -16.01 -17.57
CA ASN A 814 56.75 -15.18 -18.69
C ASN A 814 57.05 -13.79 -18.13
N ALA A 815 58.28 -13.37 -18.18
CA ALA A 815 58.80 -12.13 -17.60
C ALA A 815 59.20 -11.09 -18.63
N GLY A 816 58.92 -11.27 -19.93
CA GLY A 816 59.31 -10.34 -20.99
C GLY A 816 60.83 -10.37 -21.23
N ASN A 817 61.49 -9.21 -21.28
CA ASN A 817 62.89 -9.09 -21.74
C ASN A 817 63.91 -9.37 -20.61
N ASN A 818 64.16 -10.64 -20.26
CA ASN A 818 65.26 -11.11 -19.39
C ASN A 818 65.40 -10.47 -17.99
N GLU A 819 64.41 -9.75 -17.52
CA GLU A 819 64.40 -9.19 -16.18
C GLU A 819 64.10 -10.25 -15.11
N GLN A 820 64.75 -10.13 -13.97
CA GLN A 820 64.56 -11.03 -12.83
C GLN A 820 63.29 -10.59 -12.10
N VAL A 821 62.33 -11.49 -11.95
CA VAL A 821 61.09 -11.27 -11.18
C VAL A 821 61.05 -12.10 -9.92
N LYS A 822 60.52 -11.55 -8.84
CA LYS A 822 60.14 -12.31 -7.64
C LYS A 822 58.77 -12.96 -7.86
N TYR A 823 58.66 -14.21 -7.53
CA TYR A 823 57.36 -14.91 -7.54
C TYR A 823 57.04 -15.50 -6.18
N ALA A 824 55.72 -15.57 -5.90
CA ALA A 824 55.18 -16.31 -4.76
C ALA A 824 53.86 -17.04 -5.17
N ILE A 825 53.73 -18.27 -4.76
CA ILE A 825 52.57 -19.13 -4.98
C ILE A 825 51.80 -19.26 -3.66
N PHE A 826 50.51 -18.90 -3.70
CA PHE A 826 49.68 -18.94 -2.52
C PHE A 826 48.56 -19.95 -2.69
N SER A 827 48.18 -20.59 -1.58
CA SER A 827 46.91 -21.33 -1.48
C SER A 827 45.71 -20.40 -1.56
N LEU A 828 44.53 -20.97 -1.71
CA LEU A 828 43.27 -20.21 -1.64
C LEU A 828 43.05 -19.49 -0.30
N THR A 829 43.70 -19.97 0.77
CA THR A 829 43.65 -19.40 2.14
C THR A 829 44.73 -18.35 2.39
N GLY A 830 45.51 -17.97 1.34
CA GLY A 830 46.55 -16.95 1.45
C GLY A 830 47.90 -17.44 2.03
N ILE A 831 48.07 -18.74 2.25
CA ILE A 831 49.36 -19.30 2.74
C ILE A 831 50.34 -19.34 1.57
N CYS A 832 51.52 -18.72 1.74
CA CYS A 832 52.61 -18.82 0.76
C CYS A 832 53.20 -20.23 0.78
N LEU A 833 53.05 -20.95 -0.33
CA LEU A 833 53.48 -22.33 -0.47
C LEU A 833 54.81 -22.47 -1.13
N LYS A 834 55.20 -21.55 -2.01
CA LYS A 834 56.45 -21.52 -2.73
C LYS A 834 56.78 -20.09 -3.14
N ASN A 835 58.03 -19.70 -3.03
CA ASN A 835 58.47 -18.40 -3.51
C ASN A 835 59.91 -18.50 -4.09
N GLY A 836 60.32 -17.45 -4.78
CA GLY A 836 61.65 -17.41 -5.36
C GLY A 836 61.85 -16.27 -6.35
N LYS A 837 62.93 -16.37 -7.10
CA LYS A 837 63.22 -15.47 -8.25
C LYS A 837 63.16 -16.27 -9.54
N ALA A 838 62.66 -15.68 -10.60
CA ALA A 838 62.53 -16.29 -11.90
C ALA A 838 63.00 -15.30 -13.00
N ILE A 839 63.42 -15.80 -14.11
CA ILE A 839 63.63 -15.06 -15.36
C ILE A 839 62.56 -15.51 -16.38
N ASN A 840 62.49 -14.84 -17.50
CA ASN A 840 61.55 -15.18 -18.56
C ASN A 840 61.62 -16.67 -18.92
N ASN A 841 60.49 -17.32 -19.09
CA ASN A 841 60.26 -18.74 -19.39
C ASN A 841 60.73 -19.73 -18.28
N THR A 842 60.89 -19.25 -17.02
CA THR A 842 61.14 -20.15 -15.89
C THR A 842 59.97 -21.05 -15.61
N ILE A 843 60.21 -22.37 -15.59
CA ILE A 843 59.19 -23.36 -15.26
C ILE A 843 59.20 -23.62 -13.74
N ILE A 844 58.04 -23.46 -13.10
CA ILE A 844 57.81 -23.74 -11.70
C ILE A 844 57.06 -25.09 -11.61
N ASP A 845 57.72 -26.05 -10.99
CA ASP A 845 57.13 -27.36 -10.71
C ASP A 845 56.28 -27.27 -9.42
N LEU A 846 55.02 -27.64 -9.57
CA LEU A 846 53.99 -27.65 -8.53
C LEU A 846 53.41 -29.06 -8.34
N SER A 847 54.05 -30.07 -8.89
CA SER A 847 53.56 -31.48 -8.86
C SER A 847 53.39 -32.03 -7.44
N GLN A 848 54.05 -31.48 -6.45
CA GLN A 848 53.94 -31.82 -5.02
C GLN A 848 52.66 -31.24 -4.36
N PHE A 849 51.99 -30.25 -4.96
CA PHE A 849 50.80 -29.65 -4.35
C PHE A 849 49.51 -30.41 -4.72
N PRO A 850 48.46 -30.43 -3.85
CA PRO A 850 47.22 -31.11 -4.16
C PRO A 850 46.46 -30.40 -5.29
N ASN A 851 45.47 -31.09 -5.90
CA ASN A 851 44.55 -30.48 -6.83
C ASN A 851 43.82 -29.31 -6.15
N GLY A 852 43.69 -28.17 -6.84
CA GLY A 852 43.08 -27.01 -6.25
C GLY A 852 43.30 -25.72 -7.02
N THR A 853 42.77 -24.64 -6.48
CA THR A 853 42.98 -23.29 -6.97
C THR A 853 44.12 -22.62 -6.20
N TYR A 854 45.00 -21.95 -6.93
CA TYR A 854 46.17 -21.24 -6.44
C TYR A 854 46.28 -19.87 -7.07
N PHE A 855 47.07 -18.99 -6.43
CA PHE A 855 47.44 -17.68 -6.95
C PHE A 855 48.95 -17.58 -7.08
N ALA A 856 49.43 -17.09 -8.22
CA ALA A 856 50.81 -16.71 -8.43
C ALA A 856 50.91 -15.20 -8.41
N GLN A 857 51.72 -14.66 -7.48
CA GLN A 857 52.07 -13.24 -7.46
C GLN A 857 53.45 -13.11 -8.10
N LEU A 858 53.56 -12.21 -9.08
CA LEU A 858 54.78 -11.89 -9.77
C LEU A 858 55.08 -10.41 -9.56
N ASN A 859 56.30 -10.10 -9.11
CA ASN A 859 56.74 -8.74 -8.85
C ASN A 859 58.07 -8.46 -9.57
N ASP A 860 58.13 -7.39 -10.35
CA ASP A 860 59.42 -6.76 -10.78
C ASP A 860 59.49 -5.35 -10.17
N ASP A 861 60.57 -4.60 -10.52
CA ASP A 861 60.82 -3.27 -9.96
C ASP A 861 59.78 -2.22 -10.39
N SER A 862 58.91 -2.52 -11.37
CA SER A 862 57.94 -1.59 -11.96
C SER A 862 56.47 -1.99 -11.74
N GLN A 863 56.16 -3.29 -11.49
CA GLN A 863 54.80 -3.77 -11.40
C GLN A 863 54.69 -5.04 -10.52
N SER A 864 53.48 -5.22 -9.96
CA SER A 864 53.08 -6.45 -9.26
C SER A 864 51.79 -6.97 -9.88
N ILE A 865 51.78 -8.24 -10.25
CA ILE A 865 50.58 -8.91 -10.73
C ILE A 865 50.25 -10.12 -9.87
N SER A 866 48.96 -10.44 -9.73
CA SER A 866 48.47 -11.67 -9.15
C SER A 866 47.60 -12.39 -10.17
N GLN A 867 47.91 -13.64 -10.45
CA GLN A 867 47.19 -14.44 -11.45
C GLN A 867 46.77 -15.78 -10.85
N LYS A 868 45.46 -16.04 -10.98
CA LYS A 868 44.87 -17.31 -10.57
C LYS A 868 45.19 -18.43 -11.54
N PHE A 869 45.47 -19.63 -11.02
CA PHE A 869 45.58 -20.86 -11.82
C PHE A 869 45.00 -22.07 -11.07
N ILE A 870 44.68 -23.10 -11.82
CA ILE A 870 44.09 -24.36 -11.31
C ILE A 870 45.07 -25.50 -11.57
N LEU A 871 45.41 -26.21 -10.50
CA LEU A 871 46.17 -27.45 -10.58
C LEU A 871 45.21 -28.60 -10.61
N LYS A 872 45.24 -29.38 -11.69
CA LYS A 872 44.38 -30.57 -11.90
C LYS A 872 45.24 -31.66 -12.49
N LYS A 873 45.67 -32.62 -11.62
CA LYS A 873 46.41 -33.81 -12.01
C LYS A 873 45.49 -34.82 -12.64
#